data_61a06ebdadd58b80de2a672c3ab4a719
#
_entry.id   61a06ebdadd58b80de2a672c3ab4a719
#
_cell.length_a   1.000
_cell.length_b   1.000
_cell.length_c   1.000
_cell.angle_alpha   90.00
_cell.angle_beta   90.00
_cell.angle_gamma   90.00
#
_symmetry.space_group_name_H-M   'P 1'
#
loop_
_entity.id
_entity.type
_entity.pdbx_description
1 polymer ?
#
loop_
_entity_poly.entity_id
_entity_poly.type
_entity_poly.pdbx_seq_one_letter_code
_entity_poly.pdbx_strand_id
1 'polypeptide(L)'
;MSTRFLHHFFSPRSVAVIGASEKPHSMGGIVIRNLLEGRFPGTLWAVNPKGYDSVHGVDAVARVHQLPRVPDLAVVCAPIVRVPRVIAELGRFGVRAALVLSGGANLDEARDGEASIRARMLAAARESGIRVLGPGCMGLIVPGRRLNASYASQPVQKGRVAYLGQSGMLGNAMIDWAAGRDIGFSHLLTVGDSVDVLLPDMIDFLNQFAPTQALMLHLEHIHDAQHFMTAVREASRHRLVLAIKSGRTAASDIANLPPTPGIAHRDQIFDAAFARAGVVRVDDSDELFDALETLSRMRPLKRDRLAVVSNGLGPAMLAIDKLISAGGRLATFSEATHDALCRDDMDISKPGENPVDIGGNATPERFTEIIELVAADPGVDAVLVVHAPTRMAPSLDTAQALIAARQRFRRNLLTSWMGLGEALAARQACHEAGIPTYLSPEKAVKAFMLMVNYQRVQKLLQETPPSLPFATTRESRAACRTLIERVKNEQRECLSHSETARVLAAYGIPVAESRYVTTPEQAAEASCTLAGPLALKVVHDGNCRPFRYRQHPHKLSAGLLQDLEGPERVAEGVTRLGDKVAEKFPAFTVREYCLQPMQRGKHSMQLCAGITRDPVFGPLIVFGIGGYKVNILADRQVALPPLNMSLAADLVGRTHAARLIREHSSDPERDLTRIGELLVTLSQIASDLTELRGLELNPLVLNRDGMLAVDFAMDLGAPARFAIMPYPEELREWVTLNNGWEVEVRPIRAEDAPLITGFHQRLSEESIRFRYFHHKADLTQRDLSLLSHINYDRQMAFIAEHPLPEGGKEMLGVVRVWNDADNIRTEFSIIVRDDLQGLGIGSLLMDKMIRYCRSVGTLEMIGKIMVDNRPMXXXXXXXWRISASGSATTWRRRSWTRCSDSTSPRATGSACGWRVR
;
A
#
# COMPACT_ATOMS: atom_id res chain seq x y z
N MET A 1 16.23 -8.59 -2.88
CA MET A 1 14.96 -9.08 -2.29
C MET A 1 15.07 -10.58 -2.15
N SER A 2 15.03 -11.10 -0.93
CA SER A 2 15.25 -12.54 -0.79
C SER A 2 14.72 -13.10 0.53
N THR A 3 13.89 -14.13 0.44
CA THR A 3 13.49 -14.95 1.58
C THR A 3 14.46 -16.14 1.80
N ARG A 4 15.51 -16.20 1.00
CA ARG A 4 16.52 -17.27 1.07
C ARG A 4 17.12 -17.35 2.47
N PHE A 5 17.13 -18.55 3.03
CA PHE A 5 17.67 -18.86 4.36
C PHE A 5 16.93 -18.19 5.56
N LEU A 6 15.84 -17.44 5.35
CA LEU A 6 15.13 -16.79 6.46
C LEU A 6 14.56 -17.82 7.45
N HIS A 7 14.25 -19.05 6.99
CA HIS A 7 13.78 -20.11 7.90
C HIS A 7 14.76 -20.41 9.03
N HIS A 8 16.07 -20.15 8.83
CA HIS A 8 17.07 -20.32 9.88
C HIS A 8 16.90 -19.33 11.03
N PHE A 9 16.32 -18.15 10.77
CA PHE A 9 15.98 -17.20 11.83
C PHE A 9 14.79 -17.67 12.66
N PHE A 10 13.75 -18.23 12.00
CA PHE A 10 12.46 -18.49 12.62
C PHE A 10 12.32 -19.92 13.18
N SER A 11 13.11 -20.87 12.71
CA SER A 11 13.03 -22.27 13.12
C SER A 11 14.40 -22.92 13.22
N PRO A 12 15.38 -22.29 13.90
CA PRO A 12 16.70 -22.90 14.06
C PRO A 12 16.63 -24.13 14.95
N ARG A 13 17.45 -25.14 14.67
CA ARG A 13 17.66 -26.31 15.52
C ARG A 13 18.89 -26.14 16.42
N SER A 14 19.71 -25.14 16.11
CA SER A 14 20.90 -24.82 16.90
C SER A 14 21.21 -23.32 16.83
N VAL A 15 21.66 -22.75 17.94
CA VAL A 15 21.97 -21.32 18.07
C VAL A 15 23.34 -21.16 18.73
N ALA A 16 24.19 -20.32 18.16
CA ALA A 16 25.45 -19.89 18.80
C ALA A 16 25.38 -18.41 19.14
N VAL A 17 25.70 -18.04 20.37
CA VAL A 17 25.72 -16.64 20.81
C VAL A 17 27.18 -16.14 20.83
N ILE A 18 27.50 -15.22 19.95
CA ILE A 18 28.84 -14.64 19.76
C ILE A 18 28.96 -13.39 20.64
N GLY A 19 29.90 -13.39 21.56
CA GLY A 19 30.05 -12.34 22.57
C GLY A 19 29.28 -12.65 23.85
N ALA A 20 28.95 -13.92 24.08
CA ALA A 20 28.30 -14.39 25.29
C ALA A 20 29.21 -14.15 26.51
N SER A 21 28.65 -13.77 27.68
CA SER A 21 29.41 -13.39 28.86
C SER A 21 28.61 -13.66 30.13
N GLU A 22 29.29 -13.95 31.23
CA GLU A 22 28.70 -14.12 32.58
C GLU A 22 28.33 -12.79 33.23
N LYS A 23 28.74 -11.65 32.65
CA LYS A 23 28.42 -10.33 33.21
C LYS A 23 26.90 -10.10 33.24
N PRO A 24 26.34 -9.68 34.39
CA PRO A 24 24.85 -9.62 34.58
C PRO A 24 24.10 -8.81 33.55
N HIS A 25 24.68 -7.72 33.07
CA HIS A 25 24.01 -6.80 32.13
C HIS A 25 24.62 -6.86 30.74
N SER A 26 25.38 -7.93 30.42
CA SER A 26 25.91 -8.09 29.06
C SER A 26 24.80 -8.58 28.15
N MET A 27 24.77 -8.00 26.95
CA MET A 27 23.77 -8.38 25.92
C MET A 27 23.80 -9.89 25.62
N GLY A 28 24.99 -10.45 25.42
CA GLY A 28 25.13 -11.88 25.11
C GLY A 28 24.72 -12.79 26.28
N GLY A 29 24.98 -12.37 27.50
CA GLY A 29 24.53 -13.07 28.72
C GLY A 29 23.01 -13.08 28.87
N ILE A 30 22.38 -11.92 28.57
CA ILE A 30 20.92 -11.78 28.61
C ILE A 30 20.29 -12.70 27.54
N VAL A 31 20.85 -12.72 26.32
CA VAL A 31 20.34 -13.58 25.24
C VAL A 31 20.38 -15.06 25.64
N ILE A 32 21.50 -15.52 26.22
CA ILE A 32 21.61 -16.92 26.68
C ILE A 32 20.54 -17.22 27.75
N ARG A 33 20.39 -16.34 28.76
CA ARG A 33 19.36 -16.51 29.78
C ARG A 33 17.95 -16.58 29.16
N ASN A 34 17.65 -15.66 28.23
CA ASN A 34 16.33 -15.63 27.57
C ASN A 34 16.05 -16.92 26.77
N LEU A 35 17.08 -17.49 26.10
CA LEU A 35 16.95 -18.77 25.41
C LEU A 35 16.72 -19.94 26.38
N LEU A 36 17.41 -19.92 27.52
CA LEU A 36 17.25 -20.96 28.57
C LEU A 36 15.89 -20.85 29.26
N GLU A 37 15.49 -19.66 29.66
CA GLU A 37 14.18 -19.39 30.30
C GLU A 37 13.03 -19.73 29.39
N GLY A 38 13.18 -19.45 28.07
CA GLY A 38 12.23 -19.84 27.04
C GLY A 38 12.20 -21.33 26.73
N ARG A 39 13.12 -22.10 27.35
CA ARG A 39 13.27 -23.56 27.16
C ARG A 39 13.45 -23.91 25.68
N PHE A 40 14.33 -23.18 25.02
CA PHE A 40 14.65 -23.45 23.61
C PHE A 40 15.02 -24.94 23.44
N PRO A 41 14.35 -25.66 22.53
CA PRO A 41 14.54 -27.13 22.45
C PRO A 41 15.80 -27.57 21.68
N GLY A 42 16.49 -26.64 21.05
CA GLY A 42 17.66 -26.92 20.22
C GLY A 42 18.97 -26.86 20.99
N THR A 43 20.07 -27.04 20.27
CA THR A 43 21.41 -26.97 20.82
C THR A 43 21.86 -25.52 20.96
N LEU A 44 22.48 -25.19 22.10
CA LEU A 44 23.03 -23.84 22.36
C LEU A 44 24.54 -23.91 22.55
N TRP A 45 25.23 -22.91 22.01
CA TRP A 45 26.67 -22.72 22.24
C TRP A 45 26.96 -21.25 22.52
N ALA A 46 27.99 -21.01 23.31
CA ALA A 46 28.52 -19.69 23.58
C ALA A 46 29.89 -19.52 22.90
N VAL A 47 30.16 -18.34 22.37
CA VAL A 47 31.48 -18.03 21.78
C VAL A 47 31.99 -16.73 22.40
N ASN A 48 33.16 -16.77 23.02
CA ASN A 48 33.79 -15.58 23.57
C ASN A 48 35.32 -15.73 23.61
N PRO A 49 36.08 -14.80 23.02
CA PRO A 49 37.54 -14.89 22.97
C PRO A 49 38.22 -14.83 24.35
N LYS A 50 37.48 -14.54 25.43
CA LYS A 50 38.02 -14.60 26.81
C LYS A 50 38.24 -16.01 27.33
N GLY A 51 37.76 -17.03 26.58
CA GLY A 51 38.03 -18.44 26.92
C GLY A 51 37.22 -18.98 28.09
N TYR A 52 35.93 -18.68 28.18
CA TYR A 52 35.03 -19.33 29.13
C TYR A 52 34.88 -20.81 28.78
N ASP A 53 34.81 -21.70 29.79
CA ASP A 53 34.40 -23.10 29.57
C ASP A 53 32.89 -23.22 29.40
N SER A 54 32.14 -22.34 30.09
CA SER A 54 30.68 -22.24 29.91
C SER A 54 30.21 -20.81 30.23
N VAL A 55 29.02 -20.46 29.74
CA VAL A 55 28.32 -19.21 30.04
C VAL A 55 26.88 -19.58 30.45
N HIS A 56 26.51 -19.30 31.70
CA HIS A 56 25.20 -19.68 32.28
C HIS A 56 24.89 -21.18 32.08
N GLY A 57 25.93 -22.04 32.13
CA GLY A 57 25.76 -23.48 31.94
C GLY A 57 25.73 -23.95 30.48
N VAL A 58 25.87 -23.03 29.53
CA VAL A 58 25.97 -23.37 28.08
C VAL A 58 27.45 -23.52 27.73
N ASP A 59 27.81 -24.62 27.05
CA ASP A 59 29.19 -24.90 26.62
C ASP A 59 29.74 -23.72 25.78
N ALA A 60 30.97 -23.32 26.09
CA ALA A 60 31.59 -22.16 25.45
C ALA A 60 32.89 -22.52 24.76
N VAL A 61 33.17 -21.83 23.65
CA VAL A 61 34.45 -21.89 22.90
C VAL A 61 34.99 -20.49 22.65
N ALA A 62 36.30 -20.38 22.45
CA ALA A 62 36.94 -19.09 22.25
C ALA A 62 36.67 -18.52 20.84
N ARG A 63 36.54 -19.40 19.83
CA ARG A 63 36.41 -18.98 18.41
C ARG A 63 35.34 -19.79 17.67
N VAL A 64 34.76 -19.20 16.63
CA VAL A 64 33.69 -19.80 15.80
C VAL A 64 34.10 -21.18 15.24
N HIS A 65 35.32 -21.29 14.73
CA HIS A 65 35.78 -22.53 14.10
C HIS A 65 36.00 -23.71 15.08
N GLN A 66 35.93 -23.44 16.40
CA GLN A 66 36.00 -24.46 17.44
C GLN A 66 34.62 -25.05 17.78
N LEU A 67 33.53 -24.51 17.22
CA LEU A 67 32.20 -25.08 17.41
C LEU A 67 32.12 -26.52 16.89
N PRO A 68 31.44 -27.43 17.61
CA PRO A 68 31.37 -28.84 17.19
C PRO A 68 30.69 -29.06 15.84
N ARG A 69 29.78 -28.13 15.45
CA ARG A 69 29.09 -28.16 14.14
C ARG A 69 28.58 -26.78 13.80
N VAL A 70 28.20 -26.58 12.56
CA VAL A 70 27.67 -25.30 12.04
C VAL A 70 26.31 -25.01 12.67
N PRO A 71 26.15 -23.90 13.40
CA PRO A 71 24.84 -23.53 13.93
C PRO A 71 23.91 -23.02 12.83
N ASP A 72 22.61 -23.26 12.96
CA ASP A 72 21.60 -22.73 12.05
C ASP A 72 21.53 -21.20 12.16
N LEU A 73 21.67 -20.66 13.39
CA LEU A 73 21.57 -19.24 13.68
C LEU A 73 22.72 -18.80 14.59
N ALA A 74 23.38 -17.70 14.21
CA ALA A 74 24.33 -17.02 15.08
C ALA A 74 23.74 -15.71 15.60
N VAL A 75 23.72 -15.50 16.92
CA VAL A 75 23.30 -14.24 17.54
C VAL A 75 24.59 -13.47 17.90
N VAL A 76 24.79 -12.31 17.28
CA VAL A 76 26.04 -11.55 17.38
C VAL A 76 25.86 -10.36 18.34
N CYS A 77 26.58 -10.42 19.45
CA CYS A 77 26.62 -9.40 20.52
C CYS A 77 28.02 -8.79 20.66
N ALA A 78 28.83 -8.90 19.63
CA ALA A 78 30.19 -8.32 19.60
C ALA A 78 30.14 -6.82 19.30
N PRO A 79 31.14 -6.02 19.73
CA PRO A 79 31.18 -4.60 19.37
C PRO A 79 31.05 -4.38 17.86
N ILE A 80 30.26 -3.37 17.48
CA ILE A 80 29.81 -3.16 16.10
C ILE A 80 31.00 -3.05 15.10
N VAL A 81 32.10 -2.47 15.52
CA VAL A 81 33.31 -2.33 14.68
C VAL A 81 33.93 -3.68 14.30
N ARG A 82 33.68 -4.72 15.10
CA ARG A 82 34.17 -6.10 14.84
C ARG A 82 33.20 -6.93 14.05
N VAL A 83 31.94 -6.50 13.93
CA VAL A 83 30.87 -7.29 13.32
C VAL A 83 31.15 -7.71 11.86
N PRO A 84 31.69 -6.84 10.96
CA PRO A 84 32.02 -7.27 9.60
C PRO A 84 32.95 -8.48 9.57
N ARG A 85 33.98 -8.50 10.43
CA ARG A 85 34.90 -9.64 10.55
C ARG A 85 34.18 -10.89 11.09
N VAL A 86 33.32 -10.72 12.08
CA VAL A 86 32.56 -11.84 12.69
C VAL A 86 31.62 -12.45 11.62
N ILE A 87 30.95 -11.63 10.81
CA ILE A 87 30.08 -12.09 9.70
C ILE A 87 30.91 -12.93 8.71
N ALA A 88 32.09 -12.44 8.34
CA ALA A 88 32.98 -13.16 7.42
C ALA A 88 33.42 -14.52 8.01
N GLU A 89 33.81 -14.57 9.30
CA GLU A 89 34.17 -15.81 9.99
C GLU A 89 32.99 -16.81 10.01
N LEU A 90 31.79 -16.34 10.40
CA LEU A 90 30.58 -17.17 10.44
C LEU A 90 30.23 -17.73 9.06
N GLY A 91 30.29 -16.88 8.02
CA GLY A 91 29.99 -17.30 6.65
C GLY A 91 30.95 -18.36 6.14
N ARG A 92 32.27 -18.19 6.39
CA ARG A 92 33.30 -19.19 6.01
C ARG A 92 33.11 -20.50 6.76
N PHE A 93 32.62 -20.45 8.00
CA PHE A 93 32.31 -21.65 8.79
C PHE A 93 31.06 -22.37 8.26
N GLY A 94 30.23 -21.68 7.47
CA GLY A 94 29.03 -22.27 6.83
C GLY A 94 27.71 -21.80 7.43
N VAL A 95 27.71 -20.86 8.36
CA VAL A 95 26.50 -20.30 8.97
C VAL A 95 25.71 -19.54 7.89
N ARG A 96 24.38 -19.68 7.88
CA ARG A 96 23.50 -19.05 6.88
C ARG A 96 22.67 -17.89 7.41
N ALA A 97 22.57 -17.72 8.73
CA ALA A 97 21.78 -16.64 9.35
C ALA A 97 22.53 -16.06 10.53
N ALA A 98 22.68 -14.72 10.54
CA ALA A 98 23.29 -13.98 11.64
C ALA A 98 22.33 -12.87 12.08
N LEU A 99 22.00 -12.87 13.39
CA LEU A 99 21.14 -11.87 14.03
C LEU A 99 22.07 -10.94 14.82
N VAL A 100 22.24 -9.69 14.35
CA VAL A 100 23.21 -8.75 14.93
C VAL A 100 22.48 -7.75 15.85
N LEU A 101 22.64 -7.93 17.15
CA LEU A 101 22.00 -7.08 18.18
C LEU A 101 22.79 -5.79 18.42
N SER A 102 24.11 -5.84 18.27
CA SER A 102 25.01 -4.68 18.47
C SER A 102 24.63 -3.51 17.58
N GLY A 103 24.74 -2.30 18.11
CA GLY A 103 24.49 -1.07 17.37
C GLY A 103 25.28 0.10 17.94
N GLY A 104 24.88 1.32 17.64
CA GLY A 104 25.38 2.54 18.28
C GLY A 104 26.53 3.28 17.60
N ALA A 105 27.06 2.78 16.49
CA ALA A 105 28.04 3.51 15.68
C ALA A 105 27.37 4.11 14.42
N ASN A 106 27.95 5.15 13.86
CA ASN A 106 27.52 5.68 12.56
C ASN A 106 27.94 4.68 11.47
N LEU A 107 27.01 3.86 11.01
CA LEU A 107 27.26 2.76 10.09
C LEU A 107 27.68 3.22 8.70
N ASP A 108 27.29 4.44 8.32
CA ASP A 108 27.46 4.95 6.95
C ASP A 108 28.72 5.81 6.79
N GLU A 109 29.37 6.16 7.90
CA GLU A 109 30.57 6.99 7.88
C GLU A 109 31.82 6.15 7.54
N ALA A 110 32.49 6.51 6.48
CA ALA A 110 33.79 5.94 6.14
C ALA A 110 34.87 6.60 6.99
N ARG A 111 35.81 5.83 7.53
CA ARG A 111 36.87 6.34 8.40
C ARG A 111 38.22 5.70 8.04
N ASP A 112 39.30 6.50 8.19
CA ASP A 112 40.68 6.04 8.06
C ASP A 112 40.98 5.34 6.72
N GLY A 113 40.27 5.74 5.65
CA GLY A 113 40.45 5.15 4.32
C GLY A 113 39.75 3.79 4.11
N GLU A 114 39.03 3.30 5.12
CA GLU A 114 38.21 2.07 5.01
C GLU A 114 36.78 2.40 4.63
N ALA A 115 36.12 1.48 3.93
CA ALA A 115 34.70 1.57 3.63
C ALA A 115 33.89 1.58 4.94
N SER A 116 32.67 2.15 4.88
CA SER A 116 31.78 2.23 6.04
C SER A 116 31.49 0.84 6.62
N ILE A 117 31.11 0.80 7.90
CA ILE A 117 30.74 -0.46 8.58
C ILE A 117 29.62 -1.17 7.80
N ARG A 118 28.59 -0.43 7.36
CA ARG A 118 27.49 -0.97 6.54
C ARG A 118 28.01 -1.65 5.28
N ALA A 119 28.87 -0.99 4.53
CA ALA A 119 29.42 -1.52 3.28
C ALA A 119 30.24 -2.79 3.53
N ARG A 120 31.06 -2.78 4.58
CA ARG A 120 31.90 -3.95 4.95
C ARG A 120 31.03 -5.16 5.43
N MET A 121 29.96 -4.90 6.21
CA MET A 121 29.02 -5.94 6.63
C MET A 121 28.34 -6.58 5.42
N LEU A 122 27.85 -5.73 4.50
CA LEU A 122 27.15 -6.20 3.30
C LEU A 122 28.08 -7.01 2.38
N ALA A 123 29.32 -6.53 2.21
CA ALA A 123 30.34 -7.25 1.41
C ALA A 123 30.63 -8.64 2.02
N ALA A 124 30.84 -8.71 3.34
CA ALA A 124 31.09 -9.99 4.03
C ALA A 124 29.90 -10.96 3.90
N ALA A 125 28.68 -10.41 4.02
CA ALA A 125 27.44 -11.21 3.89
C ALA A 125 27.30 -11.78 2.47
N ARG A 126 27.52 -10.96 1.46
CA ARG A 126 27.41 -11.36 0.04
C ARG A 126 28.46 -12.38 -0.35
N GLU A 127 29.70 -12.17 0.07
CA GLU A 127 30.83 -13.06 -0.25
C GLU A 127 30.60 -14.51 0.20
N SER A 128 30.02 -14.68 1.40
CA SER A 128 29.80 -16.00 1.99
C SER A 128 28.37 -16.51 1.86
N GLY A 129 27.43 -15.68 1.41
CA GLY A 129 26.01 -16.02 1.27
C GLY A 129 25.27 -16.15 2.59
N ILE A 130 25.78 -15.54 3.68
CA ILE A 130 25.11 -15.49 4.98
C ILE A 130 24.08 -14.35 4.97
N ARG A 131 22.91 -14.54 5.56
CA ARG A 131 21.89 -13.50 5.70
C ARG A 131 22.07 -12.80 7.06
N VAL A 132 21.95 -11.48 7.04
CA VAL A 132 22.21 -10.66 8.23
C VAL A 132 20.97 -9.82 8.58
N LEU A 133 20.40 -10.07 9.77
CA LEU A 133 19.30 -9.28 10.35
C LEU A 133 19.90 -8.31 11.36
N GLY A 134 19.59 -7.04 11.23
CA GLY A 134 20.20 -5.97 12.03
C GLY A 134 21.22 -5.17 11.23
N PRO A 135 22.18 -4.49 11.85
CA PRO A 135 22.48 -4.40 13.29
C PRO A 135 21.50 -3.48 14.05
N GLY A 136 21.70 -3.42 15.37
CA GLY A 136 20.92 -2.51 16.22
C GLY A 136 19.48 -2.97 16.46
N CYS A 137 19.17 -4.23 16.23
CA CYS A 137 17.84 -4.78 16.51
C CYS A 137 17.74 -5.32 17.94
N MET A 138 16.50 -5.43 18.43
CA MET A 138 16.20 -6.04 19.74
C MET A 138 16.47 -7.56 19.71
N GLY A 139 16.27 -8.16 18.57
CA GLY A 139 16.33 -9.60 18.39
C GLY A 139 15.04 -10.15 17.81
N LEU A 140 14.84 -11.44 18.00
CA LEU A 140 13.78 -12.21 17.38
C LEU A 140 13.17 -13.18 18.41
N ILE A 141 11.83 -13.16 18.53
CA ILE A 141 11.10 -14.02 19.46
C ILE A 141 10.02 -14.78 18.66
N VAL A 142 10.04 -16.12 18.78
CA VAL A 142 9.00 -16.99 18.17
C VAL A 142 8.47 -17.91 19.29
N PRO A 143 7.43 -17.45 20.02
CA PRO A 143 6.96 -18.19 21.20
C PRO A 143 6.49 -19.62 20.88
N GLY A 144 5.89 -19.83 19.71
CA GLY A 144 5.46 -21.16 19.25
C GLY A 144 6.62 -22.15 19.05
N ARG A 145 7.86 -21.67 18.92
CA ARG A 145 9.09 -22.47 18.80
C ARG A 145 9.93 -22.41 20.09
N ARG A 146 9.46 -21.72 21.11
CA ARG A 146 10.19 -21.48 22.37
C ARG A 146 11.56 -20.81 22.10
N LEU A 147 11.60 -19.96 21.06
CA LEU A 147 12.80 -19.23 20.65
C LEU A 147 12.69 -17.78 21.15
N ASN A 148 13.62 -17.39 22.05
CA ASN A 148 13.76 -16.00 22.49
C ASN A 148 15.22 -15.57 22.33
N ALA A 149 15.59 -15.26 21.07
CA ALA A 149 16.93 -14.80 20.70
C ALA A 149 16.96 -13.26 20.73
N SER A 150 16.74 -12.68 21.93
CA SER A 150 16.63 -11.23 22.09
C SER A 150 17.14 -10.80 23.46
N TYR A 151 17.26 -9.48 23.65
CA TYR A 151 17.51 -8.91 24.99
C TYR A 151 16.20 -8.38 25.62
N ALA A 152 15.06 -8.95 25.27
CA ALA A 152 13.76 -8.57 25.84
C ALA A 152 13.77 -8.70 27.37
N SER A 153 13.06 -7.79 28.04
CA SER A 153 13.01 -7.68 29.50
C SER A 153 12.07 -8.70 30.15
N GLN A 154 11.17 -9.32 29.36
CA GLN A 154 10.18 -10.27 29.87
C GLN A 154 9.75 -11.24 28.78
N PRO A 155 9.17 -12.40 29.18
CA PRO A 155 8.72 -13.41 28.22
C PRO A 155 7.52 -12.91 27.41
N VAL A 156 7.36 -13.47 26.21
CA VAL A 156 6.28 -13.13 25.27
C VAL A 156 5.34 -14.32 25.12
N GLN A 157 4.06 -14.09 25.32
CA GLN A 157 3.01 -15.12 25.18
C GLN A 157 2.82 -15.52 23.71
N LYS A 158 2.47 -16.79 23.49
CA LYS A 158 2.12 -17.30 22.17
C LYS A 158 0.76 -16.75 21.73
N GLY A 159 0.67 -16.29 20.48
CA GLY A 159 -0.55 -15.74 19.91
C GLY A 159 -0.54 -15.78 18.39
N ARG A 160 -1.38 -14.92 17.78
CA ARG A 160 -1.60 -14.91 16.34
C ARG A 160 -1.22 -13.58 15.67
N VAL A 161 -0.57 -12.69 16.41
CA VAL A 161 -0.14 -11.38 15.93
C VAL A 161 1.36 -11.41 15.70
N ALA A 162 1.83 -10.88 14.56
CA ALA A 162 3.26 -10.65 14.36
C ALA A 162 3.55 -9.15 14.53
N TYR A 163 4.58 -8.82 15.29
CA TYR A 163 5.10 -7.45 15.41
C TYR A 163 6.43 -7.36 14.64
N LEU A 164 6.52 -6.42 13.72
CA LEU A 164 7.73 -6.14 12.93
C LEU A 164 8.05 -4.64 13.07
N GLY A 165 9.17 -4.33 13.69
CA GLY A 165 9.56 -2.92 13.91
C GLY A 165 10.96 -2.60 13.45
N GLN A 166 11.21 -1.30 13.25
CA GLN A 166 12.57 -0.83 12.94
C GLN A 166 13.31 -0.41 14.22
N SER A 167 12.60 -0.09 15.31
CA SER A 167 13.19 0.33 16.58
C SER A 167 13.23 -0.83 17.60
N GLY A 168 14.42 -1.16 18.10
CA GLY A 168 14.60 -2.16 19.15
C GLY A 168 13.97 -1.74 20.48
N MET A 169 14.11 -0.46 20.84
CA MET A 169 13.55 0.05 22.12
C MET A 169 12.02 0.05 22.09
N LEU A 170 11.42 0.45 20.97
CA LEU A 170 9.96 0.40 20.84
C LEU A 170 9.46 -1.06 20.87
N GLY A 171 10.22 -1.99 20.29
CA GLY A 171 9.90 -3.43 20.34
C GLY A 171 9.80 -3.93 21.78
N ASN A 172 10.71 -3.51 22.67
CA ASN A 172 10.66 -3.87 24.08
C ASN A 172 9.43 -3.27 24.78
N ALA A 173 9.09 -2.01 24.49
CA ALA A 173 7.89 -1.36 25.04
C ALA A 173 6.61 -2.09 24.57
N MET A 174 6.59 -2.55 23.32
CA MET A 174 5.45 -3.30 22.77
C MET A 174 5.19 -4.60 23.53
N ILE A 175 6.25 -5.28 23.99
CA ILE A 175 6.13 -6.50 24.80
C ILE A 175 5.41 -6.18 26.11
N ASP A 176 5.81 -5.10 26.79
CA ASP A 176 5.25 -4.71 28.08
C ASP A 176 3.76 -4.31 27.94
N TRP A 177 3.44 -3.49 26.92
CA TRP A 177 2.06 -3.07 26.66
C TRP A 177 1.17 -4.27 26.30
N ALA A 178 1.67 -5.21 25.48
CA ALA A 178 0.94 -6.40 25.08
C ALA A 178 0.65 -7.33 26.27
N ALA A 179 1.63 -7.47 27.17
CA ALA A 179 1.47 -8.26 28.39
C ALA A 179 0.34 -7.70 29.29
N GLY A 180 0.27 -6.37 29.40
CA GLY A 180 -0.80 -5.70 30.14
C GLY A 180 -2.19 -5.84 29.54
N ARG A 181 -2.28 -6.26 28.27
CA ARG A 181 -3.54 -6.46 27.52
C ARG A 181 -3.81 -7.93 27.21
N ASP A 182 -3.00 -8.85 27.71
CA ASP A 182 -3.09 -10.30 27.46
C ASP A 182 -3.02 -10.64 25.96
N ILE A 183 -2.19 -9.88 25.22
CA ILE A 183 -1.99 -10.09 23.77
C ILE A 183 -0.70 -10.90 23.57
N GLY A 184 -0.82 -12.03 22.86
CA GLY A 184 0.31 -12.89 22.50
C GLY A 184 0.73 -12.72 21.05
N PHE A 185 1.96 -13.15 20.75
CA PHE A 185 2.55 -13.00 19.41
C PHE A 185 2.86 -14.36 18.77
N SER A 186 2.72 -14.43 17.45
CA SER A 186 3.26 -15.53 16.64
C SER A 186 4.76 -15.30 16.42
N HIS A 187 5.12 -14.05 16.09
CA HIS A 187 6.48 -13.59 15.87
C HIS A 187 6.62 -12.17 16.40
N LEU A 188 7.76 -11.86 16.97
CA LEU A 188 8.07 -10.50 17.38
C LEU A 188 9.54 -10.24 17.06
N LEU A 189 9.81 -9.25 16.23
CA LEU A 189 11.18 -8.92 15.84
C LEU A 189 11.34 -7.45 15.47
N THR A 190 12.57 -6.98 15.53
CA THR A 190 12.91 -5.69 14.96
C THR A 190 14.07 -5.88 13.97
N VAL A 191 14.11 -5.07 12.92
CA VAL A 191 15.11 -5.19 11.87
C VAL A 191 16.30 -4.25 12.07
N GLY A 192 16.17 -3.26 12.96
CA GLY A 192 17.24 -2.31 13.24
C GLY A 192 17.62 -1.51 11.99
N ASP A 193 18.93 -1.34 11.78
CA ASP A 193 19.47 -0.55 10.66
C ASP A 193 19.40 -1.24 9.29
N SER A 194 18.94 -2.48 9.24
CA SER A 194 18.61 -3.22 8.01
C SER A 194 19.72 -3.18 6.95
N VAL A 195 20.85 -3.83 7.24
CA VAL A 195 21.98 -3.88 6.29
C VAL A 195 21.71 -4.82 5.12
N ASP A 196 21.17 -6.02 5.40
CA ASP A 196 20.90 -7.05 4.37
C ASP A 196 19.43 -7.43 4.35
N VAL A 197 18.91 -7.97 5.48
CA VAL A 197 17.50 -8.36 5.58
C VAL A 197 16.66 -7.13 5.89
N LEU A 198 15.71 -6.84 5.00
CA LEU A 198 14.82 -5.68 5.11
C LEU A 198 13.47 -6.10 5.70
N LEU A 199 12.71 -5.12 6.17
CA LEU A 199 11.36 -5.35 6.69
C LEU A 199 10.45 -6.07 5.67
N PRO A 200 10.45 -5.69 4.37
CA PRO A 200 9.65 -6.43 3.37
C PRO A 200 10.04 -7.90 3.21
N ASP A 201 11.32 -8.27 3.37
CA ASP A 201 11.73 -9.68 3.33
C ASP A 201 11.04 -10.47 4.44
N MET A 202 10.94 -9.88 5.63
CA MET A 202 10.27 -10.50 6.79
C MET A 202 8.77 -10.62 6.58
N ILE A 203 8.14 -9.59 5.98
CA ILE A 203 6.71 -9.63 5.63
C ILE A 203 6.46 -10.74 4.60
N ASP A 204 7.29 -10.83 3.56
CA ASP A 204 7.19 -11.89 2.54
C ASP A 204 7.31 -13.29 3.15
N PHE A 205 8.23 -13.46 4.09
CA PHE A 205 8.38 -14.74 4.80
C PHE A 205 7.11 -15.07 5.58
N LEU A 206 6.58 -14.09 6.35
CA LEU A 206 5.39 -14.28 7.18
C LEU A 206 4.11 -14.44 6.35
N ASN A 207 4.09 -13.95 5.10
CA ASN A 207 2.94 -14.16 4.21
C ASN A 207 2.69 -15.63 3.94
N GLN A 208 3.73 -16.47 4.05
CA GLN A 208 3.62 -17.91 3.90
C GLN A 208 3.20 -18.63 5.18
N PHE A 209 3.03 -17.90 6.30
CA PHE A 209 2.81 -18.47 7.64
C PHE A 209 1.35 -18.26 8.07
N ALA A 210 0.50 -19.25 7.76
CA ALA A 210 -0.97 -19.18 7.97
C ALA A 210 -1.42 -18.86 9.40
N PRO A 211 -0.74 -19.32 10.48
CA PRO A 211 -1.19 -19.00 11.85
C PRO A 211 -1.15 -17.52 12.22
N THR A 212 -0.36 -16.69 11.54
CA THR A 212 -0.33 -15.24 11.79
C THR A 212 -1.55 -14.59 11.13
N GLN A 213 -2.42 -13.96 11.93
CA GLN A 213 -3.67 -13.36 11.49
C GLN A 213 -3.62 -11.85 11.36
N ALA A 214 -2.67 -11.21 12.05
CA ALA A 214 -2.49 -9.77 11.98
C ALA A 214 -1.01 -9.42 12.03
N LEU A 215 -0.64 -8.37 11.29
CA LEU A 215 0.69 -7.75 11.34
C LEU A 215 0.59 -6.37 11.98
N MET A 216 1.44 -6.09 12.96
CA MET A 216 1.64 -4.77 13.55
C MET A 216 3.02 -4.28 13.09
N LEU A 217 3.05 -3.18 12.36
CA LEU A 217 4.27 -2.62 11.79
C LEU A 217 4.66 -1.31 12.48
N HIS A 218 5.94 -1.16 12.83
CA HIS A 218 6.51 0.14 13.21
C HIS A 218 7.55 0.53 12.15
N LEU A 219 7.33 1.67 11.53
CA LEU A 219 8.15 2.17 10.43
C LEU A 219 8.77 3.52 10.76
N GLU A 220 10.05 3.68 10.45
CA GLU A 220 10.77 4.94 10.51
C GLU A 220 11.04 5.45 9.09
N HIS A 221 11.44 4.54 8.21
CA HIS A 221 11.73 4.84 6.81
C HIS A 221 11.55 3.59 5.94
N ILE A 222 11.45 3.79 4.63
CA ILE A 222 11.35 2.72 3.64
C ILE A 222 12.52 2.91 2.65
N HIS A 223 13.31 1.88 2.45
CA HIS A 223 14.45 1.89 1.52
C HIS A 223 14.03 1.56 0.08
N ASP A 224 13.13 0.61 -0.06
CA ASP A 224 12.68 0.09 -1.36
C ASP A 224 11.15 0.04 -1.34
N ALA A 225 10.53 1.07 -1.93
CA ALA A 225 9.08 1.20 -1.93
C ALA A 225 8.40 0.11 -2.76
N GLN A 226 9.00 -0.33 -3.87
CA GLN A 226 8.43 -1.39 -4.71
C GLN A 226 8.32 -2.69 -3.92
N HIS A 227 9.41 -3.10 -3.27
CA HIS A 227 9.43 -4.32 -2.46
C HIS A 227 8.46 -4.21 -1.28
N PHE A 228 8.46 -3.06 -0.57
CA PHE A 228 7.55 -2.82 0.55
C PHE A 228 6.09 -2.92 0.12
N MET A 229 5.71 -2.20 -0.95
CA MET A 229 4.33 -2.19 -1.44
C MET A 229 3.89 -3.58 -1.89
N THR A 230 4.77 -4.32 -2.57
CA THR A 230 4.50 -5.70 -3.01
C THR A 230 4.21 -6.61 -1.82
N ALA A 231 5.09 -6.62 -0.82
CA ALA A 231 4.97 -7.50 0.35
C ALA A 231 3.75 -7.17 1.21
N VAL A 232 3.52 -5.87 1.46
CA VAL A 232 2.43 -5.41 2.33
C VAL A 232 1.06 -5.56 1.66
N ARG A 233 0.95 -5.27 0.34
CA ARG A 233 -0.31 -5.47 -0.40
C ARG A 233 -0.73 -6.93 -0.39
N GLU A 234 0.23 -7.84 -0.53
CA GLU A 234 -0.05 -9.28 -0.44
C GLU A 234 -0.54 -9.66 0.98
N ALA A 235 0.11 -9.12 2.02
CA ALA A 235 -0.29 -9.34 3.41
C ALA A 235 -1.73 -8.85 3.66
N SER A 236 -2.04 -7.63 3.21
CA SER A 236 -3.33 -6.97 3.46
C SER A 236 -4.52 -7.67 2.80
N ARG A 237 -4.28 -8.47 1.75
CA ARG A 237 -5.33 -9.26 1.08
C ARG A 237 -5.81 -10.42 1.94
N HIS A 238 -4.97 -10.90 2.85
CA HIS A 238 -5.23 -12.14 3.60
C HIS A 238 -5.34 -11.92 5.11
N ARG A 239 -4.88 -10.78 5.62
CA ARG A 239 -4.83 -10.50 7.07
C ARG A 239 -4.89 -9.00 7.36
N LEU A 240 -5.18 -8.67 8.59
CA LEU A 240 -5.16 -7.29 9.08
C LEU A 240 -3.71 -6.80 9.16
N VAL A 241 -3.43 -5.64 8.57
CA VAL A 241 -2.11 -4.98 8.69
C VAL A 241 -2.32 -3.58 9.30
N LEU A 242 -1.70 -3.35 10.45
CA LEU A 242 -1.71 -2.08 11.17
C LEU A 242 -0.30 -1.48 11.10
N ALA A 243 -0.19 -0.17 10.96
CA ALA A 243 1.11 0.50 10.94
C ALA A 243 1.11 1.80 11.73
N ILE A 244 2.20 1.99 12.47
CA ILE A 244 2.53 3.26 13.08
C ILE A 244 3.81 3.78 12.41
N LYS A 245 3.83 5.07 12.03
CA LYS A 245 4.95 5.71 11.34
C LYS A 245 5.53 6.82 12.20
N SER A 246 6.78 6.68 12.60
CA SER A 246 7.54 7.75 13.27
C SER A 246 8.37 8.52 12.23
N GLY A 247 8.87 9.70 12.58
CA GLY A 247 9.58 10.57 11.64
C GLY A 247 8.64 11.23 10.64
N ARG A 248 7.52 11.77 11.14
CA ARG A 248 6.45 12.34 10.30
C ARG A 248 6.70 13.78 9.87
N THR A 249 7.47 14.51 10.66
CA THR A 249 7.73 15.94 10.44
C THR A 249 9.16 16.15 9.97
N ALA A 250 9.46 17.30 9.38
CA ALA A 250 10.83 17.65 8.96
C ALA A 250 11.81 17.59 10.15
N ALA A 251 11.35 17.92 11.35
CA ALA A 251 12.18 17.90 12.55
C ALA A 251 12.49 16.48 13.06
N SER A 252 11.66 15.50 12.69
CA SER A 252 11.83 14.11 13.13
C SER A 252 12.23 13.15 12.00
N ASP A 253 12.39 13.64 10.77
CA ASP A 253 12.73 12.78 9.61
C ASP A 253 14.24 12.45 9.62
N ILE A 254 14.52 11.22 10.03
CA ILE A 254 15.91 10.73 10.11
C ILE A 254 16.49 10.33 8.74
N ALA A 255 15.65 10.13 7.74
CA ALA A 255 16.09 9.77 6.39
C ALA A 255 16.74 10.97 5.67
N ASN A 256 16.38 12.17 6.07
CA ASN A 256 16.93 13.42 5.55
C ASN A 256 16.98 13.48 4.02
N LEU A 257 15.91 13.00 3.38
CA LEU A 257 15.80 12.93 1.93
C LEU A 257 15.41 14.30 1.35
N PRO A 258 15.79 14.59 0.10
CA PRO A 258 15.37 15.85 -0.52
C PRO A 258 13.84 15.93 -0.60
N PRO A 259 13.28 17.14 -0.48
CA PRO A 259 11.83 17.32 -0.53
C PRO A 259 11.26 16.93 -1.90
N THR A 260 10.06 16.35 -1.89
CA THR A 260 9.34 16.00 -3.12
C THR A 260 8.70 17.27 -3.68
N PRO A 261 9.02 17.67 -4.91
CA PRO A 261 8.44 18.89 -5.49
C PRO A 261 6.91 18.88 -5.49
N GLY A 262 6.32 19.99 -5.10
CA GLY A 262 4.86 20.14 -5.07
C GLY A 262 4.17 19.55 -3.83
N ILE A 263 4.91 18.88 -2.94
CA ILE A 263 4.37 18.24 -1.74
C ILE A 263 4.85 18.99 -0.50
N ALA A 264 3.92 19.45 0.32
CA ALA A 264 4.23 20.24 1.51
C ALA A 264 4.85 19.38 2.62
N HIS A 265 4.27 18.21 2.83
CA HIS A 265 4.70 17.28 3.89
C HIS A 265 4.85 15.89 3.32
N ARG A 266 6.04 15.36 3.41
CA ARG A 266 6.37 14.02 2.88
C ARG A 266 5.52 12.90 3.51
N ASP A 267 5.02 13.13 4.72
CA ASP A 267 4.15 12.18 5.43
C ASP A 267 2.85 11.86 4.66
N GLN A 268 2.37 12.78 3.81
CA GLN A 268 1.20 12.54 2.92
C GLN A 268 1.44 11.35 1.97
N ILE A 269 2.70 11.14 1.57
CA ILE A 269 3.05 10.03 0.67
C ILE A 269 2.85 8.70 1.40
N PHE A 270 3.19 8.64 2.70
CA PHE A 270 2.96 7.45 3.51
C PHE A 270 1.47 7.18 3.71
N ASP A 271 0.64 8.23 3.89
CA ASP A 271 -0.83 8.06 3.95
C ASP A 271 -1.36 7.43 2.66
N ALA A 272 -0.91 7.94 1.51
CA ALA A 272 -1.29 7.42 0.20
C ALA A 272 -0.81 5.97 0.02
N ALA A 273 0.43 5.68 0.40
CA ALA A 273 1.01 4.33 0.28
C ALA A 273 0.26 3.32 1.15
N PHE A 274 -0.02 3.67 2.39
CA PHE A 274 -0.74 2.78 3.31
C PHE A 274 -2.18 2.52 2.84
N ALA A 275 -2.88 3.57 2.41
CA ALA A 275 -4.23 3.42 1.85
C ALA A 275 -4.23 2.50 0.61
N ARG A 276 -3.25 2.71 -0.28
CA ARG A 276 -3.10 1.92 -1.51
C ARG A 276 -2.72 0.46 -1.24
N ALA A 277 -2.05 0.22 -0.09
CA ALA A 277 -1.63 -1.12 0.34
C ALA A 277 -2.67 -1.84 1.20
N GLY A 278 -3.77 -1.19 1.58
CA GLY A 278 -4.78 -1.77 2.46
C GLY A 278 -4.36 -1.80 3.94
N VAL A 279 -3.40 -0.95 4.32
CA VAL A 279 -2.86 -0.87 5.68
C VAL A 279 -3.66 0.16 6.47
N VAL A 280 -4.01 -0.16 7.70
CA VAL A 280 -4.62 0.79 8.63
C VAL A 280 -3.50 1.51 9.39
N ARG A 281 -3.39 2.80 9.17
CA ARG A 281 -2.43 3.66 9.87
C ARG A 281 -3.02 4.13 11.19
N VAL A 282 -2.22 4.09 12.25
CA VAL A 282 -2.56 4.63 13.58
C VAL A 282 -1.59 5.76 13.93
N ASP A 283 -2.05 6.68 14.80
CA ASP A 283 -1.27 7.87 15.13
C ASP A 283 -0.38 7.69 16.37
N ASP A 284 -0.77 6.81 17.29
CA ASP A 284 0.01 6.58 18.50
C ASP A 284 0.05 5.09 18.87
N SER A 285 0.97 4.74 19.75
CA SER A 285 1.24 3.35 20.12
C SER A 285 0.09 2.68 20.89
N ASP A 286 -0.66 3.46 21.67
CA ASP A 286 -1.82 2.96 22.42
C ASP A 286 -2.95 2.60 21.43
N GLU A 287 -3.14 3.45 20.42
CA GLU A 287 -4.11 3.25 19.35
C GLU A 287 -3.83 1.99 18.53
N LEU A 288 -2.55 1.58 18.43
CA LEU A 288 -2.16 0.36 17.71
C LEU A 288 -2.83 -0.88 18.32
N PHE A 289 -2.86 -0.96 19.66
CA PHE A 289 -3.50 -2.07 20.37
C PHE A 289 -5.03 -1.95 20.34
N ASP A 290 -5.58 -0.73 20.50
CA ASP A 290 -7.02 -0.49 20.38
C ASP A 290 -7.53 -0.89 19.01
N ALA A 291 -6.77 -0.55 17.94
CA ALA A 291 -7.10 -0.92 16.56
C ALA A 291 -7.09 -2.43 16.36
N LEU A 292 -6.06 -3.11 16.90
CA LEU A 292 -5.96 -4.57 16.80
C LEU A 292 -7.18 -5.25 17.46
N GLU A 293 -7.51 -4.86 18.67
CA GLU A 293 -8.65 -5.44 19.41
C GLU A 293 -9.97 -5.17 18.70
N THR A 294 -10.17 -3.92 18.26
CA THR A 294 -11.41 -3.50 17.57
C THR A 294 -11.59 -4.28 16.26
N LEU A 295 -10.60 -4.23 15.39
CA LEU A 295 -10.71 -4.79 14.03
C LEU A 295 -10.73 -6.32 14.03
N SER A 296 -10.14 -6.97 15.04
CA SER A 296 -10.17 -8.43 15.16
C SER A 296 -11.48 -8.97 15.74
N ARG A 297 -12.25 -8.14 16.45
CA ARG A 297 -13.50 -8.55 17.15
C ARG A 297 -14.75 -8.08 16.45
N MET A 298 -14.69 -7.05 15.63
CA MET A 298 -15.84 -6.41 15.03
C MET A 298 -16.17 -6.99 13.65
N ARG A 299 -17.47 -6.98 13.33
CA ARG A 299 -17.95 -7.35 12.00
C ARG A 299 -17.67 -6.19 11.03
N PRO A 300 -17.44 -6.44 9.74
CA PRO A 300 -17.30 -5.37 8.76
C PRO A 300 -18.50 -4.42 8.79
N LEU A 301 -18.23 -3.13 8.72
CA LEU A 301 -19.30 -2.12 8.65
C LEU A 301 -19.98 -2.15 7.28
N LYS A 302 -21.27 -1.86 7.24
CA LYS A 302 -21.98 -1.66 5.96
C LYS A 302 -21.79 -0.23 5.47
N ARG A 303 -21.90 0.73 6.38
CA ARG A 303 -21.67 2.17 6.15
C ARG A 303 -21.00 2.75 7.41
N ASP A 304 -20.96 4.08 7.52
CA ASP A 304 -20.20 4.80 8.54
C ASP A 304 -21.08 5.61 9.54
N ARG A 305 -22.29 5.11 9.83
CA ARG A 305 -23.29 5.83 10.62
C ARG A 305 -23.31 5.34 12.07
N LEU A 306 -22.88 6.19 13.00
CA LEU A 306 -22.74 5.88 14.43
C LEU A 306 -23.93 6.40 15.25
N ALA A 307 -24.52 5.54 16.06
CA ALA A 307 -25.46 5.95 17.09
C ALA A 307 -24.74 5.98 18.44
N VAL A 308 -25.06 6.98 19.28
CA VAL A 308 -24.47 7.13 20.62
C VAL A 308 -25.59 7.03 21.66
N VAL A 309 -25.43 6.11 22.61
CA VAL A 309 -26.37 5.91 23.73
C VAL A 309 -25.59 6.16 25.01
N SER A 310 -26.08 7.05 25.89
CA SER A 310 -25.38 7.46 27.09
C SER A 310 -26.33 7.72 28.25
N ASN A 311 -25.86 7.55 29.49
CA ASN A 311 -26.61 7.97 30.68
C ASN A 311 -26.33 9.42 31.09
N GLY A 312 -25.90 10.23 30.12
CA GLY A 312 -25.67 11.66 30.32
C GLY A 312 -25.29 12.36 29.02
N LEU A 313 -25.81 13.54 28.81
CA LEU A 313 -25.58 14.32 27.59
C LEU A 313 -24.12 14.78 27.48
N GLY A 314 -23.48 15.19 28.59
CA GLY A 314 -22.08 15.65 28.57
C GLY A 314 -21.11 14.61 28.00
N PRO A 315 -21.10 13.38 28.52
CA PRO A 315 -20.29 12.31 27.94
C PRO A 315 -20.58 12.03 26.46
N ALA A 316 -21.85 12.06 26.07
CA ALA A 316 -22.25 11.86 24.67
C ALA A 316 -21.70 12.95 23.76
N MET A 317 -21.70 14.21 24.21
CA MET A 317 -21.20 15.34 23.40
C MET A 317 -19.70 15.23 23.12
N LEU A 318 -18.89 14.69 24.07
CA LEU A 318 -17.46 14.45 23.83
C LEU A 318 -17.26 13.46 22.66
N ALA A 319 -18.10 12.43 22.59
CA ALA A 319 -18.07 11.48 21.47
C ALA A 319 -18.44 12.16 20.14
N ILE A 320 -19.49 12.97 20.15
CA ILE A 320 -19.98 13.66 18.94
C ILE A 320 -18.94 14.65 18.42
N ASP A 321 -18.38 15.48 19.32
CA ASP A 321 -17.36 16.46 18.95
C ASP A 321 -16.18 15.77 18.26
N LYS A 322 -15.73 14.64 18.84
CA LYS A 322 -14.65 13.84 18.25
C LYS A 322 -15.05 13.22 16.91
N LEU A 323 -16.28 12.71 16.80
CA LEU A 323 -16.78 12.08 15.57
C LEU A 323 -16.82 13.10 14.41
N ILE A 324 -17.40 14.25 14.64
CA ILE A 324 -17.56 15.28 13.61
C ILE A 324 -16.20 15.86 13.22
N SER A 325 -15.33 16.13 14.21
CA SER A 325 -13.97 16.66 13.92
C SER A 325 -13.11 15.65 13.15
N ALA A 326 -13.41 14.35 13.27
CA ALA A 326 -12.73 13.28 12.53
C ALA A 326 -13.39 12.98 11.17
N GLY A 327 -14.41 13.74 10.78
CA GLY A 327 -15.10 13.56 9.51
C GLY A 327 -16.12 12.41 9.49
N GLY A 328 -16.50 11.93 10.68
CA GLY A 328 -17.49 10.85 10.81
C GLY A 328 -18.93 11.36 10.76
N ARG A 329 -19.88 10.45 10.75
CA ARG A 329 -21.31 10.76 10.61
C ARG A 329 -22.15 10.14 11.73
N LEU A 330 -23.03 10.96 12.32
CA LEU A 330 -24.08 10.49 13.22
C LEU A 330 -25.16 9.75 12.42
N ALA A 331 -25.67 8.66 12.98
CA ALA A 331 -26.84 7.98 12.42
C ALA A 331 -28.08 8.84 12.58
N THR A 332 -28.95 8.85 11.57
CA THR A 332 -30.30 9.41 11.63
C THR A 332 -31.26 8.23 11.77
N PHE A 333 -32.11 8.27 12.79
CA PHE A 333 -33.05 7.17 13.07
C PHE A 333 -34.23 7.18 12.09
N SER A 334 -34.72 6.01 11.79
CA SER A 334 -35.95 5.82 11.04
C SER A 334 -37.15 6.32 11.86
N GLU A 335 -38.24 6.65 11.18
CA GLU A 335 -39.49 7.12 11.81
C GLU A 335 -39.97 6.14 12.91
N ALA A 336 -39.87 4.84 12.63
CA ALA A 336 -40.28 3.80 13.58
C ALA A 336 -39.45 3.83 14.88
N THR A 337 -38.13 4.00 14.76
CA THR A 337 -37.23 4.10 15.92
C THR A 337 -37.46 5.41 16.66
N HIS A 338 -37.60 6.50 15.91
CA HIS A 338 -37.92 7.82 16.47
C HIS A 338 -39.17 7.74 17.34
N ASP A 339 -40.28 7.20 16.80
CA ASP A 339 -41.56 7.10 17.52
C ASP A 339 -41.44 6.21 18.75
N ALA A 340 -40.69 5.08 18.62
CA ALA A 340 -40.47 4.18 19.76
C ALA A 340 -39.69 4.86 20.90
N LEU A 341 -38.71 5.72 20.55
CA LEU A 341 -37.93 6.49 21.54
C LEU A 341 -38.76 7.65 22.16
N CYS A 342 -39.76 8.10 21.46
CA CYS A 342 -40.63 9.20 21.92
C CYS A 342 -41.80 8.75 22.84
N ARG A 343 -41.93 7.42 23.08
CA ARG A 343 -42.96 6.92 23.99
C ARG A 343 -42.72 7.43 25.41
N ASP A 344 -43.80 7.79 26.11
CA ASP A 344 -43.74 8.35 27.45
C ASP A 344 -43.04 7.45 28.48
N ASP A 345 -43.11 6.11 28.29
CA ASP A 345 -42.47 5.16 29.20
C ASP A 345 -40.97 5.06 29.00
N MET A 346 -40.42 5.66 27.96
CA MET A 346 -38.98 5.63 27.68
C MET A 346 -38.13 6.58 28.54
N ASP A 347 -38.75 7.67 29.06
CA ASP A 347 -38.07 8.62 29.96
C ASP A 347 -36.70 9.11 29.44
N ILE A 348 -36.69 9.53 28.19
CA ILE A 348 -35.47 10.01 27.47
C ILE A 348 -35.50 11.55 27.45
N SER A 349 -34.36 12.19 27.77
CA SER A 349 -34.33 13.67 27.89
C SER A 349 -34.54 14.43 26.56
N LYS A 350 -34.13 13.81 25.41
CA LYS A 350 -34.39 14.34 24.06
C LYS A 350 -34.86 13.19 23.18
N PRO A 351 -36.11 12.83 23.28
CA PRO A 351 -36.60 11.64 22.56
C PRO A 351 -36.48 11.78 21.06
N GLY A 352 -36.12 10.67 20.40
CA GLY A 352 -36.02 10.58 18.97
C GLY A 352 -34.72 11.12 18.35
N GLU A 353 -33.88 11.79 19.14
CA GLU A 353 -32.60 12.36 18.66
C GLU A 353 -31.40 11.42 18.91
N ASN A 354 -30.35 11.56 18.10
CA ASN A 354 -29.05 10.96 18.32
C ASN A 354 -28.10 12.10 18.73
N PRO A 355 -27.48 12.08 19.93
CA PRO A 355 -27.35 10.97 20.87
C PRO A 355 -28.60 10.70 21.70
N VAL A 356 -28.77 9.43 22.12
CA VAL A 356 -29.83 9.05 23.04
C VAL A 356 -29.33 9.18 24.48
N ASP A 357 -29.84 10.16 25.21
CA ASP A 357 -29.53 10.38 26.61
C ASP A 357 -30.64 9.76 27.48
N ILE A 358 -30.31 8.61 28.08
CA ILE A 358 -31.27 7.81 28.86
C ILE A 358 -31.31 8.19 30.35
N GLY A 359 -30.54 9.22 30.75
CA GLY A 359 -30.52 9.74 32.12
C GLY A 359 -29.64 8.94 33.09
N GLY A 360 -29.18 9.65 34.13
CA GLY A 360 -28.26 9.11 35.15
C GLY A 360 -28.92 8.07 36.08
N ASN A 361 -30.22 7.90 36.02
CA ASN A 361 -31.01 6.95 36.80
C ASN A 361 -31.38 5.69 35.97
N ALA A 362 -30.86 5.57 34.73
CA ALA A 362 -31.20 4.44 33.85
C ALA A 362 -30.66 3.11 34.41
N THR A 363 -31.54 2.14 34.56
CA THR A 363 -31.16 0.79 35.03
C THR A 363 -30.40 0.02 33.94
N PRO A 364 -29.67 -1.04 34.30
CA PRO A 364 -29.04 -1.91 33.30
C PRO A 364 -30.00 -2.44 32.24
N GLU A 365 -31.25 -2.77 32.65
CA GLU A 365 -32.28 -3.28 31.75
C GLU A 365 -32.70 -2.22 30.72
N ARG A 366 -32.81 -0.96 31.16
CA ARG A 366 -33.14 0.18 30.30
C ARG A 366 -32.05 0.39 29.24
N PHE A 367 -30.78 0.29 29.64
CA PHE A 367 -29.67 0.35 28.69
C PHE A 367 -29.84 -0.72 27.60
N THR A 368 -30.05 -1.98 27.98
CA THR A 368 -30.16 -3.06 27.01
C THR A 368 -31.37 -2.89 26.08
N GLU A 369 -32.51 -2.47 26.61
CA GLU A 369 -33.73 -2.22 25.82
C GLU A 369 -33.50 -1.15 24.73
N ILE A 370 -32.90 -0.02 25.13
CA ILE A 370 -32.67 1.10 24.18
C ILE A 370 -31.60 0.74 23.18
N ILE A 371 -30.50 0.08 23.61
CA ILE A 371 -29.45 -0.35 22.68
C ILE A 371 -30.02 -1.35 21.65
N GLU A 372 -30.87 -2.28 22.08
CA GLU A 372 -31.49 -3.26 21.19
C GLU A 372 -32.39 -2.57 20.13
N LEU A 373 -33.16 -1.59 20.56
CA LEU A 373 -34.02 -0.77 19.68
C LEU A 373 -33.18 0.00 18.66
N VAL A 374 -32.13 0.71 19.14
CA VAL A 374 -31.25 1.53 18.28
C VAL A 374 -30.44 0.64 17.32
N ALA A 375 -29.94 -0.49 17.81
CA ALA A 375 -29.14 -1.41 17.00
C ALA A 375 -29.96 -2.11 15.90
N ALA A 376 -31.29 -2.16 16.06
CA ALA A 376 -32.18 -2.74 15.04
C ALA A 376 -32.49 -1.75 13.91
N ASP A 377 -32.21 -0.45 14.07
CA ASP A 377 -32.52 0.58 13.10
C ASP A 377 -31.72 0.41 11.80
N PRO A 378 -32.36 0.48 10.62
CA PRO A 378 -31.65 0.38 9.34
C PRO A 378 -30.71 1.56 9.05
N GLY A 379 -30.89 2.70 9.73
CA GLY A 379 -30.05 3.88 9.64
C GLY A 379 -28.77 3.81 10.47
N VAL A 380 -28.60 2.75 11.28
CA VAL A 380 -27.48 2.59 12.23
C VAL A 380 -26.52 1.48 11.76
N ASP A 381 -25.24 1.73 11.76
CA ASP A 381 -24.22 0.75 11.39
C ASP A 381 -23.38 0.27 12.59
N ALA A 382 -23.25 1.11 13.63
CA ALA A 382 -22.61 0.76 14.90
C ALA A 382 -23.24 1.58 16.03
N VAL A 383 -23.18 1.04 17.24
CA VAL A 383 -23.66 1.73 18.46
C VAL A 383 -22.50 1.92 19.42
N LEU A 384 -22.28 3.14 19.88
CA LEU A 384 -21.35 3.47 20.95
C LEU A 384 -22.15 3.70 22.25
N VAL A 385 -21.85 2.90 23.25
CA VAL A 385 -22.41 3.04 24.59
C VAL A 385 -21.41 3.81 25.45
N VAL A 386 -21.82 4.95 25.99
CA VAL A 386 -21.01 5.78 26.89
C VAL A 386 -21.66 5.74 28.27
N HIS A 387 -20.94 5.24 29.27
CA HIS A 387 -21.47 5.07 30.61
C HIS A 387 -20.62 5.81 31.65
N ALA A 388 -21.23 6.71 32.38
CA ALA A 388 -20.65 7.38 33.55
C ALA A 388 -21.18 6.67 34.81
N PRO A 389 -20.32 6.28 35.76
CA PRO A 389 -20.76 5.52 36.92
C PRO A 389 -21.66 6.34 37.86
N THR A 390 -22.76 5.75 38.30
CA THR A 390 -23.67 6.30 39.33
C THR A 390 -24.05 5.20 40.29
N ARG A 391 -24.50 5.56 41.47
CA ARG A 391 -24.99 4.57 42.46
C ARG A 391 -26.31 3.93 41.98
N MET A 392 -27.05 4.60 41.12
CA MET A 392 -28.31 4.11 40.58
C MET A 392 -28.09 3.11 39.40
N ALA A 393 -26.96 3.29 38.70
CA ALA A 393 -26.60 2.42 37.57
C ALA A 393 -25.10 2.07 37.66
N PRO A 394 -24.75 1.08 38.55
CA PRO A 394 -23.35 0.68 38.68
C PRO A 394 -22.80 0.16 37.35
N SER A 395 -21.56 0.54 37.05
CA SER A 395 -20.91 0.21 35.77
C SER A 395 -20.85 -1.28 35.50
N LEU A 396 -20.45 -2.07 36.54
CA LEU A 396 -20.32 -3.53 36.37
C LEU A 396 -21.69 -4.20 36.08
N ASP A 397 -22.72 -3.81 36.78
CA ASP A 397 -24.08 -4.39 36.61
C ASP A 397 -24.59 -4.08 35.19
N THR A 398 -24.39 -2.86 34.72
CA THR A 398 -24.76 -2.45 33.36
C THR A 398 -23.95 -3.24 32.32
N ALA A 399 -22.64 -3.39 32.55
CA ALA A 399 -21.78 -4.19 31.65
C ALA A 399 -22.25 -5.64 31.58
N GLN A 400 -22.56 -6.26 32.71
CA GLN A 400 -23.05 -7.64 32.77
C GLN A 400 -24.39 -7.80 32.03
N ALA A 401 -25.27 -6.84 32.14
CA ALA A 401 -26.56 -6.85 31.41
C ALA A 401 -26.33 -6.76 29.89
N LEU A 402 -25.40 -5.89 29.43
CA LEU A 402 -25.05 -5.77 28.02
C LEU A 402 -24.40 -7.07 27.50
N ILE A 403 -23.51 -7.69 28.28
CA ILE A 403 -22.87 -8.97 27.93
C ILE A 403 -23.93 -10.06 27.77
N ALA A 404 -24.89 -10.16 28.69
CA ALA A 404 -25.96 -11.15 28.64
C ALA A 404 -26.86 -10.93 27.42
N ALA A 405 -27.07 -9.69 27.02
CA ALA A 405 -27.95 -9.31 25.90
C ALA A 405 -27.24 -9.28 24.54
N ARG A 406 -25.92 -9.44 24.50
CA ARG A 406 -25.11 -9.13 23.30
C ARG A 406 -25.56 -9.89 22.02
N GLN A 407 -26.07 -11.12 22.19
CA GLN A 407 -26.53 -11.94 21.05
C GLN A 407 -27.76 -11.34 20.35
N ARG A 408 -28.49 -10.46 21.04
CA ARG A 408 -29.68 -9.79 20.48
C ARG A 408 -29.32 -8.54 19.67
N PHE A 409 -28.10 -7.99 19.85
CA PHE A 409 -27.68 -6.77 19.15
C PHE A 409 -27.24 -7.09 17.71
N ARG A 410 -27.90 -6.48 16.75
CA ARG A 410 -27.69 -6.73 15.32
C ARG A 410 -26.50 -5.97 14.73
N ARG A 411 -26.00 -4.97 15.46
CA ARG A 411 -24.91 -4.09 15.01
C ARG A 411 -23.68 -4.26 15.89
N ASN A 412 -22.55 -3.73 15.42
CA ASN A 412 -21.33 -3.63 16.23
C ASN A 412 -21.57 -2.75 17.44
N LEU A 413 -21.09 -3.18 18.60
CA LEU A 413 -21.21 -2.48 19.87
C LEU A 413 -19.81 -2.10 20.35
N LEU A 414 -19.59 -0.78 20.55
CA LEU A 414 -18.39 -0.23 21.19
C LEU A 414 -18.82 0.32 22.54
N THR A 415 -17.98 0.18 23.57
CA THR A 415 -18.34 0.68 24.90
C THR A 415 -17.25 1.58 25.48
N SER A 416 -17.65 2.61 26.16
CA SER A 416 -16.75 3.48 26.93
C SER A 416 -17.29 3.59 28.37
N TRP A 417 -16.56 2.94 29.30
CA TRP A 417 -16.87 2.98 30.74
C TRP A 417 -15.98 4.06 31.35
N MET A 418 -16.57 5.23 31.63
CA MET A 418 -15.80 6.40 32.09
C MET A 418 -15.36 6.26 33.53
N GLY A 419 -14.16 6.73 33.84
CA GLY A 419 -13.56 6.67 35.17
C GLY A 419 -12.56 5.52 35.31
N LEU A 420 -11.83 5.50 36.42
CA LEU A 420 -10.79 4.51 36.65
C LEU A 420 -11.22 3.43 37.65
N GLY A 421 -11.81 3.81 38.76
CA GLY A 421 -12.13 2.87 39.82
C GLY A 421 -13.24 1.87 39.48
N GLU A 422 -14.49 2.33 39.56
CA GLU A 422 -15.67 1.51 39.38
C GLU A 422 -15.79 0.97 37.95
N ALA A 423 -15.36 1.77 37.00
CA ALA A 423 -15.39 1.39 35.58
C ALA A 423 -14.41 0.28 35.18
N LEU A 424 -13.35 0.06 36.00
CA LEU A 424 -12.32 -0.94 35.68
C LEU A 424 -12.93 -2.35 35.57
N ALA A 425 -13.76 -2.73 36.55
CA ALA A 425 -14.41 -4.05 36.56
C ALA A 425 -15.33 -4.24 35.34
N ALA A 426 -16.05 -3.18 34.94
CA ALA A 426 -16.91 -3.19 33.77
C ALA A 426 -16.10 -3.38 32.47
N ARG A 427 -14.99 -2.65 32.35
CA ARG A 427 -14.08 -2.79 31.20
C ARG A 427 -13.52 -4.22 31.12
N GLN A 428 -13.07 -4.76 32.25
CA GLN A 428 -12.52 -6.11 32.31
C GLN A 428 -13.58 -7.16 31.89
N ALA A 429 -14.79 -7.06 32.42
CA ALA A 429 -15.89 -7.97 32.07
C ALA A 429 -16.20 -7.91 30.56
N CYS A 430 -16.30 -6.70 29.99
CA CYS A 430 -16.52 -6.51 28.55
C CYS A 430 -15.37 -7.08 27.71
N HIS A 431 -14.13 -6.83 28.11
CA HIS A 431 -12.94 -7.36 27.43
C HIS A 431 -12.97 -8.89 27.38
N GLU A 432 -13.22 -9.54 28.52
CA GLU A 432 -13.30 -11.01 28.63
C GLU A 432 -14.44 -11.59 27.77
N ALA A 433 -15.54 -10.84 27.66
CA ALA A 433 -16.69 -11.21 26.81
C ALA A 433 -16.48 -10.91 25.31
N GLY A 434 -15.34 -10.28 24.93
CA GLY A 434 -15.05 -9.93 23.56
C GLY A 434 -15.75 -8.69 23.03
N ILE A 435 -16.26 -7.82 23.93
CA ILE A 435 -16.87 -6.53 23.56
C ILE A 435 -15.80 -5.46 23.64
N PRO A 436 -15.50 -4.74 22.53
CA PRO A 436 -14.52 -3.66 22.55
C PRO A 436 -14.87 -2.57 23.57
N THR A 437 -13.89 -2.16 24.35
CA THR A 437 -14.09 -1.20 25.43
C THR A 437 -12.91 -0.21 25.49
N TYR A 438 -13.23 1.04 25.79
CA TYR A 438 -12.27 2.15 25.73
C TYR A 438 -12.36 3.02 26.97
N LEU A 439 -11.24 3.68 27.33
CA LEU A 439 -11.14 4.53 28.52
C LEU A 439 -11.97 5.81 28.41
N SER A 440 -12.20 6.29 27.19
CA SER A 440 -12.97 7.53 26.99
C SER A 440 -13.80 7.45 25.70
N PRO A 441 -14.86 8.27 25.59
CA PRO A 441 -15.67 8.34 24.40
C PRO A 441 -14.86 8.69 23.15
N GLU A 442 -13.87 9.57 23.28
CA GLU A 442 -13.01 10.01 22.17
C GLU A 442 -12.18 8.84 21.62
N LYS A 443 -11.66 7.97 22.50
CA LYS A 443 -10.92 6.76 22.09
C LYS A 443 -11.84 5.76 21.36
N ALA A 444 -13.08 5.61 21.85
CA ALA A 444 -14.07 4.75 21.22
C ALA A 444 -14.40 5.25 19.80
N VAL A 445 -14.53 6.55 19.62
CA VAL A 445 -14.79 7.17 18.32
C VAL A 445 -13.59 7.01 17.40
N LYS A 446 -12.37 7.18 17.90
CA LYS A 446 -11.15 6.90 17.11
C LYS A 446 -11.16 5.47 16.59
N ALA A 447 -11.48 4.49 17.45
CA ALA A 447 -11.57 3.09 17.07
C ALA A 447 -12.65 2.86 15.99
N PHE A 448 -13.82 3.50 16.12
CA PHE A 448 -14.87 3.45 15.11
C PHE A 448 -14.36 4.02 13.77
N MET A 449 -13.66 5.16 13.78
CA MET A 449 -13.12 5.77 12.56
C MET A 449 -12.04 4.90 11.92
N LEU A 450 -11.27 4.14 12.73
CA LEU A 450 -10.34 3.15 12.19
C LEU A 450 -11.08 2.01 11.47
N MET A 451 -12.26 1.59 11.98
CA MET A 451 -13.11 0.62 11.28
C MET A 451 -13.60 1.19 9.93
N VAL A 452 -14.02 2.45 9.92
CA VAL A 452 -14.47 3.14 8.70
C VAL A 452 -13.32 3.19 7.67
N ASN A 453 -12.12 3.58 8.11
CA ASN A 453 -10.95 3.64 7.24
C ASN A 453 -10.55 2.24 6.73
N TYR A 454 -10.55 1.24 7.59
CA TYR A 454 -10.24 -0.15 7.19
C TYR A 454 -11.20 -0.62 6.10
N GLN A 455 -12.50 -0.38 6.29
CA GLN A 455 -13.50 -0.73 5.28
C GLN A 455 -13.24 -0.02 3.95
N ARG A 456 -12.92 1.28 4.00
CA ARG A 456 -12.63 2.08 2.81
C ARG A 456 -11.45 1.49 2.03
N VAL A 457 -10.33 1.23 2.71
CA VAL A 457 -9.12 0.72 2.02
C VAL A 457 -9.32 -0.72 1.53
N GLN A 458 -10.08 -1.56 2.26
CA GLN A 458 -10.40 -2.91 1.80
C GLN A 458 -11.33 -2.89 0.59
N LYS A 459 -12.30 -1.96 0.56
CA LYS A 459 -13.17 -1.78 -0.60
C LYS A 459 -12.34 -1.39 -1.84
N LEU A 460 -11.43 -0.44 -1.70
CA LEU A 460 -10.54 -0.02 -2.81
C LEU A 460 -9.68 -1.18 -3.33
N LEU A 461 -9.22 -2.08 -2.44
CA LEU A 461 -8.47 -3.27 -2.84
C LEU A 461 -9.31 -4.30 -3.60
N GLN A 462 -10.61 -4.36 -3.32
CA GLN A 462 -11.52 -5.36 -3.87
C GLN A 462 -12.39 -4.84 -5.03
N GLU A 463 -12.47 -3.53 -5.21
CA GLU A 463 -13.34 -2.92 -6.19
C GLU A 463 -12.85 -3.19 -7.62
N THR A 464 -13.80 -3.52 -8.51
CA THR A 464 -13.54 -3.72 -9.92
C THR A 464 -14.00 -2.48 -10.66
N PRO A 465 -13.09 -1.64 -11.13
CA PRO A 465 -13.48 -0.40 -11.80
C PRO A 465 -14.02 -0.68 -13.21
N PRO A 466 -14.85 0.20 -13.76
CA PRO A 466 -15.25 0.09 -15.16
C PRO A 466 -14.07 0.37 -16.09
N SER A 467 -14.06 -0.28 -17.24
CA SER A 467 -13.08 -0.04 -18.30
C SER A 467 -13.24 1.37 -18.86
N LEU A 468 -12.15 2.09 -19.00
CA LEU A 468 -12.12 3.40 -19.63
C LEU A 468 -11.47 3.28 -21.02
N PRO A 469 -12.12 3.79 -22.05
CA PRO A 469 -11.45 3.91 -23.35
C PRO A 469 -10.40 5.03 -23.25
N PHE A 470 -9.16 4.71 -23.50
CA PHE A 470 -8.10 5.73 -23.56
C PHE A 470 -8.20 6.49 -24.88
N ALA A 471 -8.13 7.80 -24.79
CA ALA A 471 -8.15 8.69 -25.97
C ALA A 471 -6.89 8.56 -26.81
N THR A 472 -5.79 8.07 -26.24
CA THR A 472 -4.49 8.00 -26.90
C THR A 472 -4.36 6.73 -27.74
N THR A 473 -3.86 6.88 -28.97
CA THR A 473 -3.58 5.76 -29.86
C THR A 473 -2.11 5.32 -29.74
N ARG A 474 -1.78 4.16 -30.33
CA ARG A 474 -0.41 3.65 -30.38
C ARG A 474 0.51 4.63 -31.11
N GLU A 475 0.00 5.25 -32.18
CA GLU A 475 0.72 6.23 -33.00
C GLU A 475 1.01 7.49 -32.18
N SER A 476 0.03 7.99 -31.43
CA SER A 476 0.17 9.18 -30.57
C SER A 476 1.23 8.94 -29.50
N ARG A 477 1.23 7.75 -28.87
CA ARG A 477 2.24 7.39 -27.87
C ARG A 477 3.64 7.33 -28.48
N ALA A 478 3.77 6.74 -29.70
CA ALA A 478 5.06 6.68 -30.41
C ALA A 478 5.57 8.08 -30.72
N ALA A 479 4.68 8.99 -31.13
CA ALA A 479 5.04 10.40 -31.43
C ALA A 479 5.56 11.09 -30.16
N CYS A 480 4.93 10.86 -29.01
CA CYS A 480 5.39 11.42 -27.74
C CYS A 480 6.78 10.88 -27.34
N ARG A 481 7.01 9.58 -27.52
CA ARG A 481 8.33 8.98 -27.25
C ARG A 481 9.42 9.59 -28.14
N THR A 482 9.14 9.75 -29.44
CA THR A 482 10.06 10.39 -30.39
C THR A 482 10.37 11.82 -29.96
N LEU A 483 9.37 12.57 -29.51
CA LEU A 483 9.57 13.94 -29.01
C LEU A 483 10.49 13.95 -27.79
N ILE A 484 10.27 13.06 -26.83
CA ILE A 484 11.08 12.97 -25.62
C ILE A 484 12.52 12.59 -25.96
N GLU A 485 12.72 11.62 -26.86
CA GLU A 485 14.05 11.21 -27.31
C GLU A 485 14.78 12.38 -27.96
N ARG A 486 14.08 13.18 -28.79
CA ARG A 486 14.65 14.39 -29.41
C ARG A 486 15.13 15.37 -28.33
N VAL A 487 14.27 15.69 -27.34
CA VAL A 487 14.60 16.64 -26.25
C VAL A 487 15.83 16.15 -25.48
N LYS A 488 15.92 14.85 -25.21
CA LYS A 488 17.07 14.23 -24.52
C LYS A 488 18.35 14.33 -25.36
N ASN A 489 18.25 14.09 -26.66
CA ASN A 489 19.39 14.18 -27.56
C ASN A 489 19.91 15.63 -27.69
N GLU A 490 19.03 16.62 -27.48
CA GLU A 490 19.36 18.04 -27.40
C GLU A 490 19.95 18.42 -26.05
N GLN A 491 20.14 17.45 -25.13
CA GLN A 491 20.68 17.65 -23.76
C GLN A 491 19.79 18.59 -22.92
N ARG A 492 18.49 18.64 -23.21
CA ARG A 492 17.54 19.42 -22.44
C ARG A 492 16.87 18.54 -21.38
N GLU A 493 16.63 19.12 -20.20
CA GLU A 493 15.94 18.47 -19.10
C GLU A 493 14.44 18.77 -19.06
N CYS A 494 13.95 19.67 -19.89
CA CYS A 494 12.54 20.05 -19.90
C CYS A 494 12.03 20.34 -21.30
N LEU A 495 10.74 20.10 -21.50
CA LEU A 495 10.04 20.42 -22.73
C LEU A 495 9.65 21.90 -22.73
N SER A 496 9.58 22.51 -23.91
CA SER A 496 9.00 23.84 -24.05
C SER A 496 7.51 23.79 -23.80
N HIS A 497 6.88 24.94 -23.61
CA HIS A 497 5.43 25.02 -23.39
C HIS A 497 4.67 24.40 -24.57
N SER A 498 5.10 24.70 -25.81
CA SER A 498 4.47 24.15 -27.04
C SER A 498 4.67 22.64 -27.15
N GLU A 499 5.85 22.12 -26.79
CA GLU A 499 6.10 20.67 -26.78
C GLU A 499 5.25 19.97 -25.72
N THR A 500 5.11 20.56 -24.54
CA THR A 500 4.24 20.04 -23.48
C THR A 500 2.79 19.99 -23.95
N ALA A 501 2.30 21.07 -24.59
CA ALA A 501 0.94 21.12 -25.14
C ALA A 501 0.69 19.97 -26.11
N ARG A 502 1.68 19.63 -26.95
CA ARG A 502 1.57 18.51 -27.92
C ARG A 502 1.43 17.16 -27.19
N VAL A 503 2.20 16.94 -26.12
CA VAL A 503 2.10 15.71 -25.32
C VAL A 503 0.70 15.64 -24.69
N LEU A 504 0.24 16.73 -24.06
CA LEU A 504 -1.09 16.77 -23.41
C LEU A 504 -2.21 16.47 -24.42
N ALA A 505 -2.15 17.11 -25.60
CA ALA A 505 -3.13 16.89 -26.67
C ALA A 505 -3.12 15.43 -27.16
N ALA A 506 -1.94 14.80 -27.29
CA ALA A 506 -1.80 13.39 -27.69
C ALA A 506 -2.49 12.42 -26.73
N TYR A 507 -2.64 12.82 -25.47
CA TYR A 507 -3.35 12.04 -24.45
C TYR A 507 -4.79 12.52 -24.22
N GLY A 508 -5.27 13.43 -25.06
CA GLY A 508 -6.65 13.91 -24.99
C GLY A 508 -6.92 14.90 -23.87
N ILE A 509 -5.89 15.52 -23.29
CA ILE A 509 -6.05 16.54 -22.26
C ILE A 509 -6.25 17.89 -22.93
N PRO A 510 -7.41 18.54 -22.76
CA PRO A 510 -7.68 19.83 -23.41
C PRO A 510 -6.75 20.93 -22.87
N VAL A 511 -6.11 21.65 -23.80
CA VAL A 511 -5.20 22.78 -23.46
C VAL A 511 -5.77 24.08 -24.04
N ALA A 512 -5.48 25.21 -23.40
CA ALA A 512 -5.92 26.53 -23.85
C ALA A 512 -5.34 26.82 -25.23
N GLU A 513 -6.19 27.35 -26.11
CA GLU A 513 -5.75 27.79 -27.45
C GLU A 513 -4.59 28.76 -27.29
N SER A 514 -3.48 28.47 -27.96
CA SER A 514 -2.22 29.21 -27.76
C SER A 514 -1.58 29.53 -29.08
N ARG A 515 -0.99 30.71 -29.17
CA ARG A 515 -0.13 31.12 -30.31
C ARG A 515 1.25 31.41 -29.75
N TYR A 516 2.27 30.85 -30.37
CA TYR A 516 3.67 31.04 -29.92
C TYR A 516 4.32 32.00 -30.91
N VAL A 517 4.90 33.08 -30.40
CA VAL A 517 5.46 34.17 -31.16
C VAL A 517 6.80 34.60 -30.63
N THR A 518 7.66 35.13 -31.49
CA THR A 518 9.01 35.57 -31.07
C THR A 518 9.19 37.09 -31.23
N THR A 519 8.32 37.76 -32.01
CA THR A 519 8.43 39.22 -32.26
C THR A 519 7.08 39.91 -31.97
N PRO A 520 7.15 41.25 -31.72
CA PRO A 520 5.91 42.04 -31.55
C PRO A 520 4.99 41.95 -32.80
N GLU A 521 5.54 41.93 -34.01
CA GLU A 521 4.75 41.86 -35.23
C GLU A 521 3.98 40.54 -35.37
N GLN A 522 4.66 39.43 -35.06
CA GLN A 522 4.00 38.10 -35.02
C GLN A 522 2.89 38.08 -33.97
N ALA A 523 3.12 38.72 -32.80
CA ALA A 523 2.12 38.78 -31.73
C ALA A 523 0.88 39.59 -32.14
N ALA A 524 1.10 40.72 -32.82
CA ALA A 524 -0.01 41.54 -33.37
C ALA A 524 -0.86 40.74 -34.37
N GLU A 525 -0.19 40.02 -35.30
CA GLU A 525 -0.87 39.20 -36.30
C GLU A 525 -1.63 38.02 -35.61
N ALA A 526 -1.00 37.35 -34.68
CA ALA A 526 -1.61 36.22 -33.95
C ALA A 526 -2.85 36.67 -33.14
N SER A 527 -2.80 37.88 -32.59
CA SER A 527 -3.92 38.42 -31.77
C SER A 527 -5.21 38.56 -32.60
N CYS A 528 -5.10 38.74 -33.90
CA CYS A 528 -6.26 38.86 -34.78
C CYS A 528 -7.03 37.54 -34.97
N THR A 529 -6.38 36.42 -34.64
CA THR A 529 -6.97 35.06 -34.74
C THR A 529 -7.57 34.53 -33.44
N LEU A 530 -7.36 35.27 -32.34
CA LEU A 530 -7.81 34.86 -31.02
C LEU A 530 -8.94 35.75 -30.50
N ALA A 531 -9.87 35.18 -29.77
CA ALA A 531 -11.06 35.89 -29.30
C ALA A 531 -10.89 36.47 -27.90
N GLY A 532 -11.43 37.66 -27.67
CA GLY A 532 -11.52 38.31 -26.34
C GLY A 532 -10.22 38.93 -25.86
N PRO A 533 -10.19 39.38 -24.63
CA PRO A 533 -8.93 39.87 -24.03
C PRO A 533 -7.92 38.74 -23.89
N LEU A 534 -6.65 39.07 -24.10
CA LEU A 534 -5.57 38.09 -24.22
C LEU A 534 -4.62 38.20 -23.02
N ALA A 535 -4.02 37.05 -22.68
CA ALA A 535 -2.88 36.97 -21.76
C ALA A 535 -1.62 36.68 -22.56
N LEU A 536 -0.54 37.37 -22.24
CA LEU A 536 0.79 37.19 -22.88
C LEU A 536 1.76 36.68 -21.81
N LYS A 537 2.36 35.53 -22.07
CA LYS A 537 3.33 34.90 -21.16
C LYS A 537 4.70 34.76 -21.81
N VAL A 538 5.75 34.91 -21.02
CA VAL A 538 7.11 34.57 -21.44
C VAL A 538 7.30 33.06 -21.30
N VAL A 539 7.85 32.43 -22.33
CA VAL A 539 8.30 31.03 -22.27
C VAL A 539 9.82 31.04 -22.14
N HIS A 540 10.31 30.55 -21.02
CA HIS A 540 11.75 30.47 -20.72
C HIS A 540 12.05 29.18 -19.92
N ASP A 541 13.32 28.90 -19.69
CA ASP A 541 13.76 27.66 -19.05
C ASP A 541 13.15 27.45 -17.65
N GLY A 542 12.91 28.52 -16.89
CA GLY A 542 12.28 28.46 -15.58
C GLY A 542 10.81 28.04 -15.61
N ASN A 543 10.10 28.39 -16.70
CA ASN A 543 8.68 28.03 -16.88
C ASN A 543 8.49 26.56 -17.28
N CYS A 544 9.57 25.89 -17.70
CA CYS A 544 9.49 24.49 -18.12
C CYS A 544 9.58 23.51 -16.95
N ARG A 545 9.85 24.01 -15.76
CA ARG A 545 10.11 23.16 -14.57
C ARG A 545 8.89 23.10 -13.64
N PRO A 546 8.22 21.93 -13.56
CA PRO A 546 7.06 21.79 -12.69
C PRO A 546 7.39 22.06 -11.21
N PHE A 547 6.46 22.68 -10.52
CA PHE A 547 6.49 22.91 -9.07
C PHE A 547 7.62 23.78 -8.54
N ARG A 548 8.55 24.24 -9.38
CA ARG A 548 9.69 25.08 -8.96
C ARG A 548 9.36 26.58 -8.92
N TYR A 549 8.58 27.05 -9.88
CA TYR A 549 8.39 28.48 -10.10
C TYR A 549 7.56 29.16 -9.00
N ARG A 550 6.80 28.39 -8.25
CA ARG A 550 5.82 28.89 -7.30
C ARG A 550 6.31 29.10 -5.86
N GLN A 551 7.58 28.84 -5.62
CA GLN A 551 8.19 29.19 -4.34
C GLN A 551 8.31 30.72 -4.15
N HIS A 552 8.20 31.46 -5.25
CA HIS A 552 8.30 32.94 -5.26
C HIS A 552 7.16 33.55 -6.08
N PRO A 553 5.96 33.73 -5.48
CA PRO A 553 4.78 34.21 -6.21
C PRO A 553 4.96 35.57 -6.92
N HIS A 554 5.81 36.44 -6.38
CA HIS A 554 6.10 37.75 -6.97
C HIS A 554 6.92 37.65 -8.28
N LYS A 555 7.53 36.51 -8.56
CA LYS A 555 8.27 36.28 -9.81
C LYS A 555 7.33 35.91 -10.96
N LEU A 556 6.17 35.30 -10.67
CA LEU A 556 5.15 34.93 -11.66
C LEU A 556 4.56 36.14 -12.39
N SER A 557 4.31 37.22 -11.66
CA SER A 557 3.74 38.44 -12.25
C SER A 557 4.70 39.16 -13.19
N ALA A 558 6.01 38.90 -13.11
CA ALA A 558 7.00 39.52 -13.98
C ALA A 558 6.97 38.95 -15.40
N GLY A 559 6.55 37.68 -15.57
CA GLY A 559 6.51 36.99 -16.86
C GLY A 559 5.12 36.90 -17.49
N LEU A 560 4.15 37.68 -17.01
CA LEU A 560 2.74 37.61 -17.46
C LEU A 560 2.15 39.02 -17.57
N LEU A 561 1.48 39.27 -18.68
CA LEU A 561 0.60 40.44 -18.88
C LEU A 561 -0.81 39.93 -19.20
N GLN A 562 -1.80 40.62 -18.70
CA GLN A 562 -3.21 40.25 -18.86
C GLN A 562 -4.03 41.42 -19.41
N ASP A 563 -5.22 41.13 -19.86
CA ASP A 563 -6.18 42.15 -20.35
C ASP A 563 -5.66 42.94 -21.56
N LEU A 564 -4.96 42.24 -22.46
CA LEU A 564 -4.47 42.85 -23.68
C LEU A 564 -5.56 42.78 -24.78
N GLU A 565 -5.95 43.91 -25.32
CA GLU A 565 -6.95 43.99 -26.35
C GLU A 565 -6.41 44.76 -27.55
N GLY A 566 -6.50 44.19 -28.73
CA GLY A 566 -6.04 44.79 -29.97
C GLY A 566 -4.58 44.54 -30.32
N PRO A 567 -4.24 44.48 -31.56
CA PRO A 567 -2.89 44.09 -32.04
C PRO A 567 -1.79 45.04 -31.57
N GLU A 568 -2.08 46.33 -31.46
CA GLU A 568 -1.10 47.35 -31.03
C GLU A 568 -0.70 47.09 -29.56
N ARG A 569 -1.70 46.89 -28.66
CA ARG A 569 -1.41 46.65 -27.24
C ARG A 569 -0.68 45.31 -27.01
N VAL A 570 -0.98 44.32 -27.85
CA VAL A 570 -0.32 43.00 -27.76
C VAL A 570 1.16 43.15 -28.18
N ALA A 571 1.44 43.87 -29.26
CA ALA A 571 2.81 44.13 -29.74
C ALA A 571 3.63 44.91 -28.71
N GLU A 572 3.03 45.98 -28.13
CA GLU A 572 3.64 46.75 -27.03
C GLU A 572 3.92 45.86 -25.82
N GLY A 573 2.98 44.93 -25.55
CA GLY A 573 3.08 43.97 -24.47
C GLY A 573 4.31 43.08 -24.58
N VAL A 574 4.62 42.58 -25.79
CA VAL A 574 5.82 41.75 -26.03
C VAL A 574 7.08 42.51 -25.67
N THR A 575 7.25 43.75 -26.15
CA THR A 575 8.39 44.60 -25.84
C THR A 575 8.48 44.83 -24.34
N ARG A 576 7.39 45.33 -23.74
CA ARG A 576 7.34 45.64 -22.30
C ARG A 576 7.66 44.42 -21.43
N LEU A 577 7.15 43.26 -21.81
CA LEU A 577 7.35 42.02 -21.04
C LEU A 577 8.79 41.53 -21.17
N GLY A 578 9.36 41.62 -22.37
CA GLY A 578 10.76 41.28 -22.63
C GLY A 578 11.70 42.14 -21.79
N ASP A 579 11.51 43.47 -21.82
CA ASP A 579 12.33 44.42 -21.05
C ASP A 579 12.25 44.16 -19.54
N LYS A 580 11.01 43.90 -19.06
CA LYS A 580 10.75 43.62 -17.63
C LYS A 580 11.46 42.32 -17.17
N VAL A 581 11.46 41.29 -18.02
CA VAL A 581 12.13 40.02 -17.69
C VAL A 581 13.64 40.20 -17.74
N ALA A 582 14.18 40.88 -18.76
CA ALA A 582 15.61 41.17 -18.89
C ALA A 582 16.13 41.95 -17.69
N GLU A 583 15.35 42.94 -17.21
CA GLU A 583 15.71 43.74 -16.03
C GLU A 583 15.69 42.94 -14.72
N LYS A 584 14.62 42.13 -14.51
CA LYS A 584 14.44 41.43 -13.23
C LYS A 584 15.18 40.11 -13.16
N PHE A 585 15.38 39.46 -14.29
CA PHE A 585 15.95 38.10 -14.36
C PHE A 585 16.95 37.99 -15.50
N PRO A 586 18.07 38.69 -15.40
CA PRO A 586 19.06 38.74 -16.51
C PRO A 586 19.65 37.36 -16.87
N ALA A 587 19.53 36.39 -15.98
CA ALA A 587 20.02 35.03 -16.23
C ALA A 587 19.02 34.18 -17.04
N PHE A 588 17.80 34.66 -17.25
CA PHE A 588 16.76 33.91 -17.99
C PHE A 588 16.77 34.30 -19.47
N THR A 589 16.79 33.30 -20.33
CA THR A 589 16.66 33.47 -21.78
C THR A 589 15.21 33.28 -22.15
N VAL A 590 14.58 34.32 -22.74
CA VAL A 590 13.25 34.21 -23.28
C VAL A 590 13.34 33.44 -24.61
N ARG A 591 12.68 32.29 -24.71
CA ARG A 591 12.66 31.46 -25.92
C ARG A 591 11.58 31.93 -26.89
N GLU A 592 10.42 32.23 -26.39
CA GLU A 592 9.23 32.64 -27.14
C GLU A 592 8.21 33.24 -26.17
N TYR A 593 7.18 33.83 -26.71
CA TYR A 593 6.04 34.34 -25.97
C TYR A 593 4.82 33.48 -26.33
N CYS A 594 3.98 33.22 -25.35
CA CYS A 594 2.72 32.48 -25.54
C CYS A 594 1.55 33.46 -25.36
N LEU A 595 0.70 33.55 -26.37
CA LEU A 595 -0.49 34.40 -26.38
C LEU A 595 -1.73 33.50 -26.30
N GLN A 596 -2.62 33.79 -25.31
CA GLN A 596 -3.78 32.95 -25.03
C GLN A 596 -5.02 33.81 -24.75
N PRO A 597 -6.23 33.40 -25.18
CA PRO A 597 -7.47 34.03 -24.70
C PRO A 597 -7.61 33.85 -23.18
N MET A 598 -8.01 34.89 -22.50
CA MET A 598 -8.21 34.83 -21.05
C MET A 598 -9.43 33.97 -20.72
N GLN A 599 -9.23 33.00 -19.84
CA GLN A 599 -10.29 32.09 -19.40
C GLN A 599 -11.07 32.73 -18.24
N ARG A 600 -12.15 33.42 -18.60
CA ARG A 600 -13.04 34.12 -17.65
C ARG A 600 -14.45 33.53 -17.72
N GLY A 601 -15.09 33.39 -16.60
CA GLY A 601 -16.45 32.90 -16.54
C GLY A 601 -16.96 32.93 -15.11
N LYS A 602 -18.24 33.21 -14.95
CA LYS A 602 -18.91 33.03 -13.65
C LYS A 602 -18.80 31.56 -13.27
N HIS A 603 -18.47 31.29 -12.05
CA HIS A 603 -18.28 29.92 -11.49
C HIS A 603 -17.08 29.16 -12.08
N SER A 604 -16.07 29.88 -12.60
CA SER A 604 -14.80 29.29 -13.01
C SER A 604 -13.95 28.95 -11.76
N MET A 605 -13.49 27.68 -11.68
CA MET A 605 -12.64 27.21 -10.57
C MET A 605 -11.24 26.87 -11.09
N GLN A 606 -10.23 27.26 -10.30
CA GLN A 606 -8.83 26.96 -10.61
C GLN A 606 -8.37 25.78 -9.78
N LEU A 607 -7.95 24.72 -10.45
CA LEU A 607 -7.47 23.47 -9.88
C LEU A 607 -6.00 23.25 -10.24
N CYS A 608 -5.35 22.33 -9.55
CA CYS A 608 -3.97 21.89 -9.83
C CYS A 608 -3.97 20.39 -9.94
N ALA A 609 -3.36 19.86 -11.00
CA ALA A 609 -3.17 18.42 -11.17
C ALA A 609 -1.79 18.18 -11.77
N GLY A 610 -1.22 16.99 -11.55
CA GLY A 610 0.07 16.71 -12.16
C GLY A 610 0.73 15.44 -11.67
N ILE A 611 1.98 15.31 -12.08
CA ILE A 611 2.86 14.19 -11.74
C ILE A 611 4.11 14.78 -11.08
N THR A 612 4.50 14.25 -9.92
CA THR A 612 5.77 14.59 -9.27
C THR A 612 6.52 13.30 -8.96
N ARG A 613 7.76 13.39 -8.54
CA ARG A 613 8.59 12.21 -8.26
C ARG A 613 9.22 12.30 -6.88
N ASP A 614 8.92 11.30 -6.06
CA ASP A 614 9.56 11.11 -4.74
C ASP A 614 10.82 10.25 -4.93
N PRO A 615 11.91 10.52 -4.19
CA PRO A 615 13.14 9.72 -4.32
C PRO A 615 12.98 8.24 -3.96
N VAL A 616 11.99 7.87 -3.13
CA VAL A 616 11.76 6.49 -2.69
C VAL A 616 10.56 5.86 -3.42
N PHE A 617 9.44 6.58 -3.49
CA PHE A 617 8.18 6.05 -4.03
C PHE A 617 8.04 6.23 -5.55
N GLY A 618 8.95 6.98 -6.17
CA GLY A 618 8.88 7.23 -7.61
C GLY A 618 7.73 8.17 -7.99
N PRO A 619 7.07 7.95 -9.14
CA PRO A 619 6.00 8.84 -9.59
C PRO A 619 4.81 8.88 -8.64
N LEU A 620 4.24 10.07 -8.47
CA LEU A 620 3.05 10.35 -7.67
C LEU A 620 2.11 11.21 -8.49
N ILE A 621 0.81 10.97 -8.38
CA ILE A 621 -0.22 11.81 -8.98
C ILE A 621 -0.70 12.81 -7.93
N VAL A 622 -0.74 14.09 -8.30
CA VAL A 622 -1.08 15.22 -7.41
C VAL A 622 -2.38 15.85 -7.87
N PHE A 623 -3.25 16.23 -6.91
CA PHE A 623 -4.48 16.96 -7.20
C PHE A 623 -4.86 17.88 -6.03
N GLY A 624 -5.46 19.03 -6.34
CA GLY A 624 -5.97 19.98 -5.32
C GLY A 624 -6.39 21.32 -5.93
N ILE A 625 -6.64 22.29 -5.07
CA ILE A 625 -6.93 23.67 -5.47
C ILE A 625 -5.70 24.26 -6.16
N GLY A 626 -5.91 24.97 -7.26
CA GLY A 626 -4.86 25.58 -8.07
C GLY A 626 -4.77 27.10 -7.96
N GLY A 627 -4.08 27.70 -8.93
CA GLY A 627 -3.87 29.13 -9.00
C GLY A 627 -2.70 29.60 -8.14
N TYR A 628 -2.61 30.91 -7.94
CA TYR A 628 -1.46 31.51 -7.23
C TYR A 628 -1.46 31.26 -5.72
N LYS A 629 -2.60 30.90 -5.13
CA LYS A 629 -2.73 30.62 -3.69
C LYS A 629 -2.42 29.18 -3.32
N VAL A 630 -2.02 28.35 -4.26
CA VAL A 630 -1.87 26.88 -4.10
C VAL A 630 -0.98 26.52 -2.92
N ASN A 631 0.12 27.26 -2.71
CA ASN A 631 1.06 26.97 -1.63
C ASN A 631 0.54 27.41 -0.25
N ILE A 632 -0.33 28.41 -0.20
CA ILE A 632 -0.92 28.92 1.05
C ILE A 632 -2.02 27.97 1.52
N LEU A 633 -2.87 27.56 0.60
CA LEU A 633 -4.01 26.67 0.91
C LEU A 633 -3.58 25.24 1.19
N ALA A 634 -2.44 24.81 0.63
CA ALA A 634 -1.83 23.48 0.86
C ALA A 634 -2.81 22.32 0.68
N ASP A 635 -3.76 22.44 -0.27
CA ASP A 635 -4.83 21.44 -0.49
C ASP A 635 -4.36 20.21 -1.31
N ARG A 636 -3.12 20.24 -1.81
CA ARG A 636 -2.65 19.16 -2.68
C ARG A 636 -2.58 17.83 -1.93
N GLN A 637 -3.21 16.80 -2.50
CA GLN A 637 -3.16 15.41 -2.05
C GLN A 637 -2.47 14.57 -3.10
N VAL A 638 -1.99 13.39 -2.70
CA VAL A 638 -1.24 12.51 -3.60
C VAL A 638 -1.82 11.10 -3.64
N ALA A 639 -1.56 10.40 -4.75
CA ALA A 639 -1.84 8.97 -4.90
C ALA A 639 -0.70 8.31 -5.68
N LEU A 640 -0.49 7.02 -5.41
CA LEU A 640 0.52 6.22 -6.11
C LEU A 640 -0.07 5.63 -7.39
N PRO A 641 0.52 5.92 -8.57
CA PRO A 641 0.06 5.26 -9.80
C PRO A 641 0.44 3.76 -9.78
N PRO A 642 -0.23 2.92 -10.58
CA PRO A 642 -1.27 3.25 -11.54
C PRO A 642 -2.62 3.49 -10.88
N LEU A 643 -3.42 4.42 -11.42
CA LEU A 643 -4.75 4.76 -10.91
C LEU A 643 -5.84 4.17 -11.81
N ASN A 644 -6.97 3.84 -11.19
CA ASN A 644 -8.25 3.60 -11.85
C ASN A 644 -9.25 4.66 -11.38
N MET A 645 -10.47 4.63 -11.88
CA MET A 645 -11.49 5.64 -11.53
C MET A 645 -11.81 5.67 -10.04
N SER A 646 -11.82 4.51 -9.37
CA SER A 646 -12.10 4.44 -7.93
C SER A 646 -10.98 5.09 -7.10
N LEU A 647 -9.72 4.83 -7.46
CA LEU A 647 -8.56 5.42 -6.81
C LEU A 647 -8.48 6.94 -7.08
N ALA A 648 -8.82 7.36 -8.30
CA ALA A 648 -8.88 8.78 -8.66
C ALA A 648 -9.98 9.49 -7.85
N ALA A 649 -11.16 8.89 -7.71
CA ALA A 649 -12.26 9.43 -6.92
C ALA A 649 -11.87 9.55 -5.44
N ASP A 650 -11.15 8.56 -4.90
CA ASP A 650 -10.62 8.61 -3.52
C ASP A 650 -9.64 9.78 -3.35
N LEU A 651 -8.72 9.96 -4.30
CA LEU A 651 -7.77 11.08 -4.29
C LEU A 651 -8.50 12.43 -4.26
N VAL A 652 -9.46 12.61 -5.17
CA VAL A 652 -10.24 13.85 -5.29
C VAL A 652 -11.03 14.09 -3.98
N GLY A 653 -11.67 13.04 -3.45
CA GLY A 653 -12.50 13.12 -2.25
C GLY A 653 -11.76 13.59 -1.00
N ARG A 654 -10.43 13.44 -0.97
CA ARG A 654 -9.60 13.88 0.16
C ARG A 654 -9.20 15.36 0.09
N THR A 655 -9.61 16.09 -0.96
CA THR A 655 -9.24 17.50 -1.17
C THR A 655 -10.40 18.44 -0.84
N HIS A 656 -10.06 19.67 -0.46
CA HIS A 656 -11.04 20.78 -0.35
C HIS A 656 -11.61 21.14 -1.73
N ALA A 657 -10.85 20.88 -2.80
CA ALA A 657 -11.31 21.09 -4.17
C ALA A 657 -12.61 20.32 -4.45
N ALA A 658 -12.72 19.08 -3.93
CA ALA A 658 -13.95 18.27 -4.10
C ALA A 658 -15.18 18.95 -3.46
N ARG A 659 -14.99 19.52 -2.27
CA ARG A 659 -16.06 20.26 -1.57
C ARG A 659 -16.47 21.48 -2.39
N LEU A 660 -15.48 22.23 -2.87
CA LEU A 660 -15.71 23.43 -3.69
C LEU A 660 -16.54 23.09 -4.94
N ILE A 661 -16.19 21.97 -5.60
CA ILE A 661 -16.90 21.50 -6.79
C ILE A 661 -18.35 21.14 -6.45
N ARG A 662 -18.58 20.39 -5.37
CA ARG A 662 -19.93 20.00 -4.93
C ARG A 662 -20.83 21.19 -4.61
N GLU A 663 -20.26 22.25 -4.04
CA GLU A 663 -21.02 23.43 -3.62
C GLU A 663 -21.26 24.44 -4.76
N HIS A 664 -20.36 24.50 -5.75
CA HIS A 664 -20.38 25.59 -6.73
C HIS A 664 -20.53 25.15 -8.19
N SER A 665 -20.36 23.86 -8.51
CA SER A 665 -20.57 23.37 -9.88
C SER A 665 -22.06 23.24 -10.20
N SER A 666 -22.41 23.50 -11.44
CA SER A 666 -23.77 23.26 -11.96
C SER A 666 -24.07 21.76 -12.15
N ASP A 667 -23.04 20.91 -12.28
CA ASP A 667 -23.16 19.46 -12.43
C ASP A 667 -21.95 18.79 -11.77
N PRO A 668 -21.98 18.68 -10.42
CA PRO A 668 -20.82 18.18 -9.67
C PRO A 668 -20.39 16.76 -10.07
N GLU A 669 -21.34 15.86 -10.32
CA GLU A 669 -21.03 14.44 -10.64
C GLU A 669 -20.27 14.33 -11.97
N ARG A 670 -20.74 15.07 -12.98
CA ARG A 670 -20.05 15.12 -14.28
C ARG A 670 -18.63 15.67 -14.13
N ASP A 671 -18.48 16.75 -13.37
CA ASP A 671 -17.18 17.43 -13.22
C ASP A 671 -16.21 16.58 -12.40
N LEU A 672 -16.67 15.91 -11.34
CA LEU A 672 -15.84 14.98 -10.57
C LEU A 672 -15.39 13.78 -11.42
N THR A 673 -16.29 13.29 -12.30
CA THR A 673 -15.97 12.20 -13.23
C THR A 673 -14.86 12.62 -14.22
N ARG A 674 -14.99 13.82 -14.80
CA ARG A 674 -13.98 14.37 -15.72
C ARG A 674 -12.62 14.53 -15.06
N ILE A 675 -12.60 14.99 -13.80
CA ILE A 675 -11.36 15.10 -13.05
C ILE A 675 -10.76 13.69 -12.81
N GLY A 676 -11.59 12.72 -12.46
CA GLY A 676 -11.16 11.32 -12.31
C GLY A 676 -10.51 10.79 -13.58
N GLU A 677 -11.14 11.03 -14.74
CA GLU A 677 -10.61 10.64 -16.05
C GLU A 677 -9.26 11.31 -16.33
N LEU A 678 -9.12 12.60 -16.01
CA LEU A 678 -7.84 13.31 -16.12
C LEU A 678 -6.75 12.66 -15.28
N LEU A 679 -7.06 12.34 -14.02
CA LEU A 679 -6.08 11.74 -13.09
C LEU A 679 -5.65 10.34 -13.55
N VAL A 680 -6.56 9.54 -14.09
CA VAL A 680 -6.25 8.24 -14.71
C VAL A 680 -5.36 8.45 -15.94
N THR A 681 -5.64 9.47 -16.74
CA THR A 681 -4.81 9.82 -17.91
C THR A 681 -3.39 10.24 -17.48
N LEU A 682 -3.26 11.06 -16.44
CA LEU A 682 -1.95 11.44 -15.89
C LEU A 682 -1.18 10.21 -15.40
N SER A 683 -1.88 9.27 -14.77
CA SER A 683 -1.30 8.00 -14.34
C SER A 683 -0.79 7.19 -15.54
N GLN A 684 -1.53 7.20 -16.67
CA GLN A 684 -1.10 6.54 -17.91
C GLN A 684 0.13 7.23 -18.50
N ILE A 685 0.15 8.57 -18.54
CA ILE A 685 1.32 9.35 -18.98
C ILE A 685 2.56 8.96 -18.17
N ALA A 686 2.44 8.87 -16.85
CA ALA A 686 3.55 8.48 -15.98
C ALA A 686 4.08 7.08 -16.30
N SER A 687 3.18 6.16 -16.67
CA SER A 687 3.54 4.77 -17.01
C SER A 687 4.18 4.67 -18.41
N ASP A 688 3.66 5.43 -19.37
CA ASP A 688 4.13 5.41 -20.77
C ASP A 688 5.47 6.15 -20.94
N LEU A 689 5.65 7.25 -20.20
CA LEU A 689 6.81 8.15 -20.30
C LEU A 689 7.62 8.10 -18.99
N THR A 690 8.34 7.00 -18.81
CA THR A 690 9.06 6.73 -17.56
C THR A 690 10.15 7.75 -17.25
N GLU A 691 10.66 8.47 -18.25
CA GLU A 691 11.65 9.54 -18.08
C GLU A 691 11.05 10.81 -17.48
N LEU A 692 9.73 10.89 -17.37
CA LEU A 692 9.07 12.08 -16.82
C LEU A 692 9.43 12.27 -15.36
N ARG A 693 10.08 13.37 -15.02
CA ARG A 693 10.40 13.74 -13.63
C ARG A 693 9.25 14.52 -13.00
N GLY A 694 8.57 15.35 -13.79
CA GLY A 694 7.43 16.12 -13.33
C GLY A 694 6.56 16.63 -14.46
N LEU A 695 5.28 16.82 -14.16
CA LEU A 695 4.29 17.48 -15.01
C LEU A 695 3.34 18.25 -14.10
N GLU A 696 3.18 19.53 -14.32
CA GLU A 696 2.23 20.35 -13.56
C GLU A 696 1.23 21.00 -14.52
N LEU A 697 -0.05 20.87 -14.18
CA LEU A 697 -1.17 21.57 -14.82
C LEU A 697 -1.69 22.57 -13.76
N ASN A 698 -1.34 23.87 -13.91
CA ASN A 698 -1.76 24.86 -12.90
C ASN A 698 -1.65 26.29 -13.44
N PRO A 699 -2.78 27.00 -13.67
CA PRO A 699 -4.14 26.55 -13.35
C PRO A 699 -4.71 25.59 -14.39
N LEU A 700 -5.48 24.63 -13.90
CA LEU A 700 -6.40 23.82 -14.64
C LEU A 700 -7.78 24.45 -14.35
N VAL A 701 -8.40 25.00 -15.37
CA VAL A 701 -9.66 25.75 -15.20
C VAL A 701 -10.85 24.83 -15.49
N LEU A 702 -11.75 24.73 -14.50
CA LEU A 702 -13.00 24.01 -14.63
C LEU A 702 -14.14 25.03 -14.69
N ASN A 703 -14.98 24.95 -15.72
CA ASN A 703 -16.15 25.82 -15.89
C ASN A 703 -17.30 25.03 -16.52
N ARG A 704 -18.39 25.69 -16.88
CA ARG A 704 -19.58 25.03 -17.46
C ARG A 704 -19.29 24.32 -18.78
N ASP A 705 -18.36 24.84 -19.57
CA ASP A 705 -18.03 24.30 -20.89
C ASP A 705 -17.11 23.06 -20.80
N GLY A 706 -16.42 22.92 -19.68
CA GLY A 706 -15.53 21.79 -19.46
C GLY A 706 -14.32 22.13 -18.62
N MET A 707 -13.24 21.41 -18.87
CA MET A 707 -11.98 21.51 -18.14
C MET A 707 -10.85 21.81 -19.13
N LEU A 708 -9.96 22.76 -18.79
CA LEU A 708 -8.95 23.26 -19.71
C LEU A 708 -7.63 23.53 -18.97
N ALA A 709 -6.53 22.96 -19.41
CA ALA A 709 -5.21 23.27 -18.89
C ALA A 709 -4.73 24.60 -19.52
N VAL A 710 -4.58 25.62 -18.66
CA VAL A 710 -4.22 26.97 -19.11
C VAL A 710 -2.71 27.18 -19.00
N ASP A 711 -2.08 26.66 -17.95
CA ASP A 711 -0.65 26.70 -17.84
C ASP A 711 -0.12 25.31 -17.40
N PHE A 712 1.06 24.97 -17.87
CA PHE A 712 1.63 23.65 -17.65
C PHE A 712 3.14 23.67 -17.88
N ALA A 713 3.80 22.69 -17.24
CA ALA A 713 5.27 22.52 -17.36
C ALA A 713 5.61 21.04 -17.24
N MET A 714 6.60 20.58 -17.98
CA MET A 714 7.03 19.18 -18.02
C MET A 714 8.55 19.07 -18.02
N ASP A 715 9.13 18.28 -17.12
CA ASP A 715 10.58 18.03 -17.11
C ASP A 715 10.91 16.54 -17.06
N LEU A 716 12.14 16.25 -17.49
CA LEU A 716 12.65 14.90 -17.71
C LEU A 716 13.80 14.57 -16.76
N GLY A 717 13.98 13.28 -16.50
CA GLY A 717 15.07 12.75 -15.69
C GLY A 717 15.38 11.30 -16.10
N ALA A 718 16.06 10.59 -15.22
CA ALA A 718 16.31 9.17 -15.41
C ALA A 718 14.98 8.40 -15.39
N PRO A 719 14.89 7.25 -16.04
CA PRO A 719 13.66 6.43 -15.99
C PRO A 719 13.23 6.14 -14.54
N ALA A 720 11.95 6.24 -14.30
CA ALA A 720 11.36 6.08 -12.96
C ALA A 720 11.27 4.61 -12.55
N ARG A 721 11.45 4.36 -11.24
CA ARG A 721 11.05 3.11 -10.61
C ARG A 721 9.71 3.34 -9.93
N PHE A 722 8.77 2.45 -10.16
CA PHE A 722 7.41 2.56 -9.62
C PHE A 722 7.30 1.77 -8.32
N ALA A 723 6.63 2.34 -7.33
CA ALA A 723 6.30 1.63 -6.08
C ALA A 723 5.32 0.48 -6.34
N ILE A 724 4.49 0.62 -7.37
CA ILE A 724 3.55 -0.42 -7.83
C ILE A 724 3.74 -0.54 -9.34
N MET A 725 4.03 -1.75 -9.81
CA MET A 725 4.30 -2.00 -11.24
C MET A 725 3.05 -1.68 -12.08
N PRO A 726 3.19 -0.82 -13.09
CA PRO A 726 2.07 -0.53 -13.98
C PRO A 726 1.77 -1.70 -14.92
N TYR A 727 0.62 -1.63 -15.59
CA TYR A 727 0.17 -2.62 -16.57
C TYR A 727 1.20 -2.74 -17.70
N PRO A 728 1.72 -3.95 -17.99
CA PRO A 728 2.75 -4.12 -19.02
C PRO A 728 2.14 -4.23 -20.43
N GLU A 729 1.81 -3.09 -21.01
CA GLU A 729 1.14 -2.95 -22.31
C GLU A 729 1.94 -3.62 -23.45
N GLU A 730 3.27 -3.60 -23.34
CA GLU A 730 4.19 -4.17 -24.35
C GLU A 730 4.07 -5.69 -24.48
N LEU A 731 3.41 -6.36 -23.55
CA LEU A 731 3.23 -7.82 -23.57
C LEU A 731 1.97 -8.25 -24.33
N ARG A 732 1.21 -7.29 -24.90
CA ARG A 732 0.04 -7.60 -25.74
C ARG A 732 0.49 -8.09 -27.13
N GLU A 733 -0.22 -9.10 -27.67
CA GLU A 733 0.02 -9.60 -29.02
C GLU A 733 -1.27 -10.15 -29.63
N TRP A 734 -1.39 -10.03 -30.94
CA TRP A 734 -2.49 -10.63 -31.73
C TRP A 734 -1.99 -11.87 -32.41
N VAL A 735 -2.77 -12.94 -32.37
CA VAL A 735 -2.42 -14.24 -32.93
C VAL A 735 -3.63 -14.82 -33.65
N THR A 736 -3.40 -15.38 -34.85
CA THR A 736 -4.41 -16.12 -35.59
C THR A 736 -4.38 -17.59 -35.18
N LEU A 737 -5.48 -18.12 -34.68
CA LEU A 737 -5.62 -19.54 -34.32
C LEU A 737 -5.80 -20.41 -35.58
N ASN A 738 -5.70 -21.72 -35.40
CA ASN A 738 -5.83 -22.71 -36.46
C ASN A 738 -7.19 -22.68 -37.19
N ASN A 739 -8.22 -22.16 -36.49
CA ASN A 739 -9.58 -22.02 -37.05
C ASN A 739 -9.81 -20.66 -37.73
N GLY A 740 -8.74 -19.85 -37.86
CA GLY A 740 -8.82 -18.53 -38.48
C GLY A 740 -9.25 -17.39 -37.57
N TRP A 741 -9.50 -17.64 -36.28
CA TRP A 741 -9.88 -16.59 -35.34
C TRP A 741 -8.70 -15.70 -34.98
N GLU A 742 -8.91 -14.40 -35.01
CA GLU A 742 -7.96 -13.42 -34.48
C GLU A 742 -8.20 -13.29 -32.97
N VAL A 743 -7.18 -13.59 -32.19
CA VAL A 743 -7.24 -13.62 -30.71
C VAL A 743 -6.19 -12.67 -30.15
N GLU A 744 -6.60 -11.80 -29.21
CA GLU A 744 -5.67 -10.97 -28.48
C GLU A 744 -5.20 -11.72 -27.23
N VAL A 745 -3.88 -11.88 -27.11
CA VAL A 745 -3.27 -12.44 -25.90
C VAL A 745 -2.59 -11.30 -25.15
N ARG A 746 -3.08 -11.01 -23.93
CA ARG A 746 -2.61 -9.86 -23.16
C ARG A 746 -2.58 -10.16 -21.66
N PRO A 747 -1.83 -9.37 -20.86
CA PRO A 747 -1.95 -9.45 -19.42
C PRO A 747 -3.36 -9.10 -18.94
N ILE A 748 -3.80 -9.73 -17.84
CA ILE A 748 -5.09 -9.44 -17.23
C ILE A 748 -5.09 -8.05 -16.59
N ARG A 749 -6.27 -7.42 -16.55
CA ARG A 749 -6.48 -6.11 -15.93
C ARG A 749 -7.51 -6.21 -14.80
N ALA A 750 -7.49 -5.21 -13.91
CA ALA A 750 -8.48 -5.12 -12.84
C ALA A 750 -9.92 -5.10 -13.39
N GLU A 751 -10.11 -4.44 -14.54
CA GLU A 751 -11.40 -4.26 -15.21
C GLU A 751 -11.95 -5.55 -15.85
N ASP A 752 -11.18 -6.63 -15.87
CA ASP A 752 -11.58 -7.88 -16.54
C ASP A 752 -12.50 -8.77 -15.69
N ALA A 753 -12.92 -8.34 -14.51
CA ALA A 753 -13.80 -9.14 -13.65
C ALA A 753 -15.08 -9.63 -14.37
N PRO A 754 -15.77 -8.81 -15.19
CA PRO A 754 -16.91 -9.32 -15.98
C PRO A 754 -16.53 -10.41 -16.95
N LEU A 755 -15.35 -10.31 -17.61
CA LEU A 755 -14.82 -11.33 -18.50
C LEU A 755 -14.55 -12.64 -17.77
N ILE A 756 -13.96 -12.55 -16.55
CA ILE A 756 -13.68 -13.70 -15.68
C ILE A 756 -14.99 -14.37 -15.29
N THR A 757 -16.02 -13.60 -14.92
CA THR A 757 -17.35 -14.11 -14.53
C THR A 757 -17.96 -14.87 -15.71
N GLY A 758 -18.03 -14.26 -16.89
CA GLY A 758 -18.58 -14.91 -18.09
C GLY A 758 -17.79 -16.16 -18.50
N PHE A 759 -16.49 -16.14 -18.36
CA PHE A 759 -15.62 -17.28 -18.61
C PHE A 759 -15.93 -18.43 -17.63
N HIS A 760 -16.00 -18.12 -16.33
CA HIS A 760 -16.24 -19.13 -15.28
C HIS A 760 -17.59 -19.85 -15.48
N GLN A 761 -18.62 -19.10 -15.87
CA GLN A 761 -19.96 -19.65 -16.12
C GLN A 761 -20.02 -20.64 -17.28
N ARG A 762 -19.01 -20.62 -18.18
CA ARG A 762 -18.92 -21.49 -19.37
C ARG A 762 -18.00 -22.70 -19.16
N LEU A 763 -17.48 -22.87 -17.94
CA LEU A 763 -16.61 -24.00 -17.59
C LEU A 763 -17.45 -25.18 -17.07
N SER A 764 -17.03 -26.40 -17.41
CA SER A 764 -17.61 -27.61 -16.83
C SER A 764 -17.19 -27.78 -15.37
N GLU A 765 -17.99 -28.50 -14.60
CA GLU A 765 -17.67 -28.84 -13.20
C GLU A 765 -16.30 -29.56 -13.11
N GLU A 766 -15.98 -30.38 -14.11
CA GLU A 766 -14.71 -31.11 -14.17
C GLU A 766 -13.52 -30.13 -14.34
N SER A 767 -13.62 -29.14 -15.23
CA SER A 767 -12.60 -28.12 -15.43
C SER A 767 -12.41 -27.26 -14.20
N ILE A 768 -13.51 -26.88 -13.53
CA ILE A 768 -13.47 -26.15 -12.25
C ILE A 768 -12.75 -26.99 -11.18
N ARG A 769 -13.09 -28.30 -11.07
CA ARG A 769 -12.45 -29.21 -10.14
C ARG A 769 -10.93 -29.32 -10.42
N PHE A 770 -10.55 -29.48 -11.68
CA PHE A 770 -9.14 -29.55 -12.08
C PHE A 770 -8.37 -28.28 -11.75
N ARG A 771 -9.05 -27.10 -11.83
CA ARG A 771 -8.42 -25.79 -11.60
C ARG A 771 -8.27 -25.48 -10.13
N TYR A 772 -9.31 -25.72 -9.31
CA TYR A 772 -9.38 -25.31 -7.92
C TYR A 772 -9.15 -26.45 -6.93
N PHE A 773 -9.06 -27.70 -7.40
CA PHE A 773 -8.92 -28.91 -6.60
C PHE A 773 -10.14 -29.19 -5.69
N HIS A 774 -11.23 -28.46 -5.91
CA HIS A 774 -12.52 -28.64 -5.22
C HIS A 774 -13.62 -28.05 -6.07
N HIS A 775 -14.86 -28.39 -5.74
CA HIS A 775 -16.02 -27.82 -6.41
C HIS A 775 -16.22 -26.35 -6.00
N LYS A 776 -16.38 -25.47 -6.96
CA LYS A 776 -16.57 -24.02 -6.73
C LYS A 776 -17.59 -23.49 -7.73
N ALA A 777 -18.86 -23.44 -7.29
CA ALA A 777 -19.98 -23.06 -8.16
C ALA A 777 -19.89 -21.60 -8.63
N ASP A 778 -19.67 -20.66 -7.72
CA ASP A 778 -19.64 -19.23 -8.02
C ASP A 778 -18.38 -18.55 -7.48
N LEU A 779 -17.98 -17.47 -8.15
CA LEU A 779 -16.89 -16.60 -7.71
C LEU A 779 -17.45 -15.43 -6.88
N THR A 780 -16.92 -15.23 -5.70
CA THR A 780 -17.27 -14.08 -4.86
C THR A 780 -16.57 -12.82 -5.38
N GLN A 781 -17.02 -11.65 -4.94
CA GLN A 781 -16.34 -10.37 -5.28
C GLN A 781 -14.87 -10.39 -4.86
N ARG A 782 -14.59 -11.03 -3.72
CA ARG A 782 -13.18 -11.20 -3.25
C ARG A 782 -12.38 -12.08 -4.21
N ASP A 783 -12.98 -13.20 -4.69
CA ASP A 783 -12.32 -14.08 -5.68
C ASP A 783 -12.01 -13.30 -6.96
N LEU A 784 -12.97 -12.54 -7.47
CA LEU A 784 -12.81 -11.75 -8.69
C LEU A 784 -11.68 -10.72 -8.53
N SER A 785 -11.65 -10.05 -7.38
CA SER A 785 -10.57 -9.09 -7.07
C SER A 785 -9.21 -9.79 -7.04
N LEU A 786 -9.08 -10.94 -6.38
CA LEU A 786 -7.83 -11.70 -6.32
C LEU A 786 -7.38 -12.19 -7.70
N LEU A 787 -8.33 -12.49 -8.58
CA LEU A 787 -8.03 -12.97 -9.93
C LEU A 787 -7.70 -11.84 -10.92
N SER A 788 -8.23 -10.64 -10.74
CA SER A 788 -8.05 -9.52 -11.67
C SER A 788 -7.02 -8.48 -11.19
N HIS A 789 -7.00 -8.14 -9.89
CA HIS A 789 -6.10 -7.13 -9.32
C HIS A 789 -4.75 -7.77 -8.94
N ILE A 790 -4.00 -8.21 -9.93
CA ILE A 790 -2.72 -8.86 -9.68
C ILE A 790 -1.60 -7.84 -9.50
N ASN A 791 -0.56 -8.27 -8.82
CA ASN A 791 0.67 -7.48 -8.65
C ASN A 791 1.68 -7.96 -9.70
N TYR A 792 1.85 -7.18 -10.77
CA TYR A 792 2.70 -7.55 -11.91
C TYR A 792 4.17 -7.78 -11.53
N ASP A 793 4.57 -7.37 -10.34
CA ASP A 793 5.91 -7.63 -9.80
C ASP A 793 6.09 -9.10 -9.36
N ARG A 794 5.01 -9.76 -8.92
CA ARG A 794 5.03 -11.13 -8.35
C ARG A 794 4.14 -12.10 -9.10
N GLN A 795 3.24 -11.58 -9.89
CA GLN A 795 2.21 -12.38 -10.55
C GLN A 795 2.10 -11.94 -12.00
N MET A 796 1.82 -12.90 -12.86
CA MET A 796 1.45 -12.60 -14.24
C MET A 796 0.28 -13.51 -14.62
N ALA A 797 -0.68 -12.95 -15.33
CA ALA A 797 -1.78 -13.72 -15.90
C ALA A 797 -1.98 -13.23 -17.33
N PHE A 798 -1.89 -14.15 -18.29
CA PHE A 798 -2.23 -13.85 -19.68
C PHE A 798 -3.60 -14.44 -19.97
N ILE A 799 -4.48 -13.63 -20.53
CA ILE A 799 -5.79 -14.08 -21.04
C ILE A 799 -5.74 -14.08 -22.57
N ALA A 800 -6.49 -15.00 -23.16
CA ALA A 800 -6.78 -15.02 -24.59
C ALA A 800 -8.20 -14.53 -24.76
N GLU A 801 -8.39 -13.44 -25.48
CA GLU A 801 -9.72 -12.86 -25.72
C GLU A 801 -10.03 -12.72 -27.20
N HIS A 802 -11.31 -12.88 -27.54
CA HIS A 802 -11.81 -12.83 -28.92
C HIS A 802 -12.95 -11.81 -29.00
N PRO A 803 -12.91 -10.88 -29.99
CA PRO A 803 -14.02 -9.96 -30.18
C PRO A 803 -15.25 -10.68 -30.71
N LEU A 804 -16.42 -10.29 -30.20
CA LEU A 804 -17.70 -10.87 -30.62
C LEU A 804 -18.29 -10.05 -31.79
N PRO A 805 -18.95 -10.68 -32.77
CA PRO A 805 -19.57 -9.96 -33.87
C PRO A 805 -20.59 -8.91 -33.46
N GLU A 806 -21.26 -9.15 -32.29
CA GLU A 806 -22.30 -8.26 -31.76
C GLU A 806 -21.72 -7.12 -30.92
N GLY A 807 -20.42 -7.03 -30.83
CA GLY A 807 -19.69 -6.10 -29.97
C GLY A 807 -19.34 -6.74 -28.62
N GLY A 808 -18.33 -6.22 -27.97
CA GLY A 808 -17.78 -6.78 -26.76
C GLY A 808 -16.73 -7.84 -27.01
N LYS A 809 -16.32 -8.54 -25.98
CA LYS A 809 -15.24 -9.54 -26.03
C LYS A 809 -15.57 -10.72 -25.09
N GLU A 810 -15.02 -11.88 -25.41
CA GLU A 810 -15.12 -13.07 -24.55
C GLU A 810 -13.74 -13.62 -24.25
N MET A 811 -13.57 -14.16 -23.05
CA MET A 811 -12.33 -14.81 -22.61
C MET A 811 -12.38 -16.29 -23.00
N LEU A 812 -11.31 -16.75 -23.67
CA LEU A 812 -11.20 -18.12 -24.17
C LEU A 812 -10.41 -19.00 -23.21
N GLY A 813 -9.44 -18.42 -22.51
CA GLY A 813 -8.57 -19.12 -21.59
C GLY A 813 -7.68 -18.18 -20.81
N VAL A 814 -7.04 -18.69 -19.74
CA VAL A 814 -6.12 -17.93 -18.92
C VAL A 814 -5.01 -18.84 -18.39
N VAL A 815 -3.78 -18.31 -18.41
CA VAL A 815 -2.62 -18.91 -17.75
C VAL A 815 -2.12 -17.91 -16.70
N ARG A 816 -1.74 -18.41 -15.52
CA ARG A 816 -1.27 -17.58 -14.40
C ARG A 816 0.01 -18.15 -13.80
N VAL A 817 0.85 -17.25 -13.28
CA VAL A 817 2.02 -17.63 -12.47
C VAL A 817 2.05 -16.78 -11.19
N TRP A 818 2.57 -17.38 -10.13
CA TRP A 818 2.88 -16.73 -8.84
C TRP A 818 4.34 -16.98 -8.53
N ASN A 819 5.13 -15.92 -8.58
CA ASN A 819 6.57 -16.00 -8.31
C ASN A 819 6.83 -15.95 -6.80
N ASP A 820 7.81 -16.74 -6.34
CA ASP A 820 8.32 -16.56 -5.00
C ASP A 820 9.07 -15.21 -4.89
N ALA A 821 9.34 -14.77 -3.67
CA ALA A 821 9.98 -13.48 -3.44
C ALA A 821 11.36 -13.34 -4.09
N ASP A 822 12.02 -14.46 -4.35
CA ASP A 822 13.36 -14.51 -4.93
C ASP A 822 13.33 -14.62 -6.46
N ASN A 823 12.16 -14.78 -7.06
CA ASN A 823 11.95 -15.07 -8.47
C ASN A 823 12.74 -16.31 -8.95
N ILE A 824 13.00 -17.26 -8.04
CA ILE A 824 13.64 -18.54 -8.35
C ILE A 824 12.59 -19.50 -8.88
N ARG A 825 11.45 -19.58 -8.20
CA ARG A 825 10.33 -20.47 -8.53
C ARG A 825 9.06 -19.73 -8.80
N THR A 826 8.30 -20.22 -9.78
CA THR A 826 6.96 -19.77 -10.03
C THR A 826 6.00 -20.95 -10.06
N GLU A 827 4.86 -20.84 -9.43
CA GLU A 827 3.78 -21.83 -9.53
C GLU A 827 2.81 -21.38 -10.62
N PHE A 828 2.53 -22.26 -11.59
CA PHE A 828 1.64 -21.94 -12.70
C PHE A 828 0.31 -22.68 -12.61
N SER A 829 -0.70 -22.07 -13.22
CA SER A 829 -2.01 -22.71 -13.46
C SER A 829 -2.55 -22.25 -14.81
N ILE A 830 -3.29 -23.12 -15.49
CA ILE A 830 -3.87 -22.81 -16.79
C ILE A 830 -5.29 -23.43 -16.87
N ILE A 831 -6.18 -22.74 -17.57
CA ILE A 831 -7.51 -23.26 -17.86
C ILE A 831 -8.00 -22.63 -19.19
N VAL A 832 -8.63 -23.47 -20.04
CA VAL A 832 -9.22 -23.10 -21.33
C VAL A 832 -10.66 -23.59 -21.34
N ARG A 833 -11.57 -22.85 -21.93
CA ARG A 833 -12.98 -23.26 -22.07
C ARG A 833 -13.10 -24.63 -22.73
N ASP A 834 -14.01 -25.45 -22.20
CA ASP A 834 -14.18 -26.85 -22.63
C ASP A 834 -14.56 -26.96 -24.11
N ASP A 835 -15.41 -26.04 -24.61
CA ASP A 835 -15.86 -26.01 -26.00
C ASP A 835 -14.78 -25.57 -27.01
N LEU A 836 -13.64 -25.05 -26.52
CA LEU A 836 -12.55 -24.51 -27.33
C LEU A 836 -11.26 -25.32 -27.21
N GLN A 837 -11.29 -26.43 -26.51
CA GLN A 837 -10.13 -27.30 -26.38
C GLN A 837 -9.77 -27.90 -27.75
N GLY A 838 -8.46 -28.12 -28.00
CA GLY A 838 -8.00 -28.61 -29.29
C GLY A 838 -7.66 -27.53 -30.32
N LEU A 839 -8.05 -26.29 -30.10
CA LEU A 839 -7.74 -25.15 -31.02
C LEU A 839 -6.34 -24.55 -30.82
N GLY A 840 -5.54 -25.09 -29.87
CA GLY A 840 -4.17 -24.63 -29.63
C GLY A 840 -4.04 -23.51 -28.59
N ILE A 841 -5.17 -23.04 -28.00
CA ILE A 841 -5.19 -21.91 -27.05
C ILE A 841 -4.31 -22.21 -25.82
N GLY A 842 -4.40 -23.44 -25.28
CA GLY A 842 -3.60 -23.84 -24.11
C GLY A 842 -2.11 -23.79 -24.38
N SER A 843 -1.69 -24.26 -25.56
CA SER A 843 -0.28 -24.23 -25.98
C SER A 843 0.21 -22.78 -26.18
N LEU A 844 -0.61 -21.94 -26.82
CA LEU A 844 -0.33 -20.53 -27.07
C LEU A 844 -0.09 -19.78 -25.74
N LEU A 845 -1.02 -19.94 -24.81
CA LEU A 845 -0.93 -19.30 -23.48
C LEU A 845 0.29 -19.77 -22.70
N MET A 846 0.56 -21.09 -22.72
CA MET A 846 1.72 -21.64 -22.01
C MET A 846 3.04 -21.18 -22.62
N ASP A 847 3.15 -21.17 -23.95
CA ASP A 847 4.34 -20.66 -24.64
C ASP A 847 4.62 -19.20 -24.29
N LYS A 848 3.58 -18.36 -24.32
CA LYS A 848 3.69 -16.95 -23.90
C LYS A 848 4.17 -16.83 -22.48
N MET A 849 3.63 -17.63 -21.55
CA MET A 849 4.03 -17.59 -20.15
C MET A 849 5.48 -18.04 -19.95
N ILE A 850 5.92 -19.08 -20.68
CA ILE A 850 7.32 -19.55 -20.62
C ILE A 850 8.27 -18.46 -21.13
N ARG A 851 7.92 -17.82 -22.26
CA ARG A 851 8.72 -16.69 -22.80
C ARG A 851 8.83 -15.56 -21.79
N TYR A 852 7.70 -15.20 -21.14
CA TYR A 852 7.68 -14.19 -20.07
C TYR A 852 8.58 -14.59 -18.89
N CYS A 853 8.44 -15.80 -18.35
CA CYS A 853 9.25 -16.26 -17.22
C CYS A 853 10.74 -16.21 -17.54
N ARG A 854 11.13 -16.58 -18.76
CA ARG A 854 12.52 -16.47 -19.23
C ARG A 854 13.00 -15.03 -19.27
N SER A 855 12.16 -14.11 -19.78
CA SER A 855 12.53 -12.69 -19.90
C SER A 855 12.74 -12.02 -18.54
N VAL A 856 12.03 -12.46 -17.50
CA VAL A 856 12.18 -11.91 -16.14
C VAL A 856 13.16 -12.71 -15.28
N GLY A 857 13.79 -13.74 -15.85
CA GLY A 857 14.86 -14.49 -15.20
C GLY A 857 14.39 -15.55 -14.18
N THR A 858 13.13 -15.99 -14.25
CA THR A 858 12.62 -17.07 -13.39
C THR A 858 13.34 -18.38 -13.74
N LEU A 859 13.88 -19.07 -12.72
CA LEU A 859 14.70 -20.27 -12.94
C LEU A 859 13.89 -21.56 -13.04
N GLU A 860 12.70 -21.60 -12.40
CA GLU A 860 11.96 -22.84 -12.26
C GLU A 860 10.45 -22.60 -12.25
N MET A 861 9.72 -23.35 -13.06
CA MET A 861 8.24 -23.30 -13.12
C MET A 861 7.68 -24.62 -12.60
N ILE A 862 6.75 -24.56 -11.65
CA ILE A 862 6.14 -25.71 -10.98
C ILE A 862 4.62 -25.72 -11.21
N GLY A 863 4.05 -26.88 -11.58
CA GLY A 863 2.61 -27.04 -11.67
C GLY A 863 2.13 -28.23 -10.83
N LYS A 864 1.01 -28.04 -10.16
CA LYS A 864 0.28 -29.10 -9.46
C LYS A 864 -0.86 -29.54 -10.35
N ILE A 865 -0.93 -30.82 -10.69
CA ILE A 865 -1.92 -31.35 -11.62
C ILE A 865 -2.56 -32.60 -11.01
N MET A 866 -3.87 -32.70 -11.08
CA MET A 866 -4.58 -33.91 -10.64
C MET A 866 -4.23 -35.06 -11.58
N VAL A 867 -4.04 -36.27 -11.03
CA VAL A 867 -3.59 -37.46 -11.79
C VAL A 867 -4.55 -37.81 -12.93
N ASP A 868 -5.83 -37.57 -12.72
CA ASP A 868 -6.90 -37.84 -13.71
C ASP A 868 -7.03 -36.75 -14.79
N ASN A 869 -6.34 -35.63 -14.67
CA ASN A 869 -6.35 -34.55 -15.67
C ASN A 869 -5.43 -34.88 -16.88
N ARG A 870 -5.90 -35.81 -17.71
CA ARG A 870 -5.17 -36.29 -18.90
C ARG A 870 -4.87 -35.17 -19.91
N PRO A 871 -5.81 -34.27 -20.25
CA PRO A 871 -5.52 -33.17 -21.16
C PRO A 871 -4.34 -32.30 -20.74
N MET A 872 -4.23 -32.05 -19.52
CA MET A 872 -3.09 -31.26 -18.99
C MET A 872 -1.78 -32.04 -19.03
N UNK A 873 -1.86 -33.13 -18.97
CA UNK A 873 -0.74 -33.98 -19.07
C UNK A 873 -0.27 -34.08 -20.45
N UNK A 874 -1.17 -33.82 -21.40
CA UNK A 874 -0.79 -33.82 -22.74
C UNK A 874 -0.20 -32.47 -23.14
N UNK A 875 -0.77 -31.46 -22.51
CA UNK A 875 -0.30 -30.18 -22.69
C UNK A 875 1.09 -30.02 -22.18
N UNK A 876 1.37 -30.46 -21.15
CA UNK A 876 2.65 -30.41 -20.63
C UNK A 876 3.63 -31.26 -21.35
N UNK A 877 3.29 -32.20 -21.85
CA UNK A 877 4.09 -33.03 -22.67
C UNK A 877 4.28 -32.47 -24.04
N UNK A 878 3.47 -31.72 -24.41
CA UNK A 878 3.63 -31.02 -25.59
C UNK A 878 4.54 -29.87 -25.52
N UNK A 879 4.45 -29.19 -24.61
CA UNK A 879 5.28 -28.10 -24.32
C UNK A 879 6.65 -28.51 -24.02
N TRP A 880 6.90 -29.75 -23.50
CA TRP A 880 8.23 -30.33 -23.27
C TRP A 880 9.03 -30.61 -24.60
N ARG A 881 8.35 -31.14 -25.57
CA ARG A 881 8.99 -31.41 -26.89
C ARG A 881 9.45 -30.15 -27.63
N ILE A 882 8.75 -29.09 -27.44
CA ILE A 882 9.06 -27.77 -28.06
C ILE A 882 10.28 -27.14 -27.40
N SER A 883 10.42 -27.29 -26.09
CA SER A 883 11.55 -26.71 -25.34
C SER A 883 12.87 -27.52 -25.49
N ALA A 884 12.78 -28.78 -25.84
CA ALA A 884 13.95 -29.64 -26.01
C ALA A 884 14.74 -29.42 -27.34
N SER A 885 14.14 -28.69 -28.27
CA SER A 885 14.79 -28.37 -29.56
C SER A 885 15.66 -27.09 -29.54
N GLY A 886 15.76 -26.40 -28.43
CA GLY A 886 16.60 -25.20 -28.26
C GLY A 886 17.10 -25.01 -26.83
N SER A 887 18.36 -25.41 -26.60
CA SER A 887 19.17 -25.31 -25.34
C SER A 887 18.51 -25.71 -24.03
N ALA A 888 19.04 -26.75 -23.45
CA ALA A 888 18.96 -27.31 -22.08
C ALA A 888 17.86 -26.80 -21.11
N THR A 889 16.62 -27.19 -21.31
CA THR A 889 15.57 -27.14 -20.29
C THR A 889 15.22 -28.58 -19.92
N THR A 890 15.54 -29.00 -18.70
CA THR A 890 15.23 -30.35 -18.23
C THR A 890 13.93 -30.35 -17.41
N TRP A 891 12.95 -31.04 -17.93
CA TRP A 891 11.71 -31.33 -17.18
C TRP A 891 11.94 -32.61 -16.39
N ARG A 892 11.73 -32.61 -15.07
CA ARG A 892 11.80 -33.86 -14.26
C ARG A 892 10.45 -34.10 -13.59
N ARG A 893 9.92 -35.29 -13.75
CA ARG A 893 8.74 -35.80 -13.05
C ARG A 893 9.18 -36.29 -11.67
N ARG A 894 8.59 -35.78 -10.60
CA ARG A 894 8.72 -36.37 -9.26
C ARG A 894 7.35 -36.85 -8.79
N SER A 895 7.28 -38.12 -8.40
CA SER A 895 6.13 -38.63 -7.68
C SER A 895 6.20 -38.16 -6.24
N TRP A 896 5.21 -37.47 -5.81
CA TRP A 896 5.08 -37.06 -4.39
C TRP A 896 4.32 -38.17 -3.64
N THR A 897 5.02 -38.91 -2.79
CA THR A 897 4.40 -39.67 -1.73
C THR A 897 3.90 -38.67 -0.66
N ARG A 898 2.74 -38.94 -0.13
CA ARG A 898 2.01 -38.15 0.86
C ARG A 898 2.92 -37.43 1.86
N CYS A 899 2.82 -36.11 1.89
CA CYS A 899 3.14 -35.36 3.09
C CYS A 899 1.85 -35.30 3.93
N SER A 900 1.87 -36.01 5.04
CA SER A 900 0.77 -35.99 5.99
C SER A 900 0.88 -34.74 6.88
N ASP A 901 0.34 -33.63 6.42
CA ASP A 901 0.07 -32.52 7.34
C ASP A 901 -1.43 -32.53 7.63
N SER A 902 -1.71 -32.93 8.86
CA SER A 902 -3.03 -33.21 9.41
C SER A 902 -3.71 -31.92 9.86
N THR A 903 -4.22 -31.09 8.95
CA THR A 903 -5.18 -30.04 9.33
C THR A 903 -6.06 -29.59 8.15
N SER A 904 -6.67 -30.53 7.44
CA SER A 904 -7.84 -30.23 6.61
C SER A 904 -8.56 -31.53 6.25
N PRO A 905 -9.83 -31.67 6.56
CA PRO A 905 -10.57 -32.87 6.16
C PRO A 905 -11.09 -32.74 4.74
N ARG A 906 -10.83 -33.80 3.96
CA ARG A 906 -11.42 -34.16 2.67
C ARG A 906 -10.87 -33.45 1.42
N ALA A 907 -9.72 -33.97 0.93
CA ALA A 907 -9.45 -33.99 -0.51
C ALA A 907 -9.01 -35.40 -0.88
N THR A 908 -9.94 -36.18 -1.42
CA THR A 908 -9.67 -37.49 -1.98
C THR A 908 -9.21 -37.33 -3.44
N GLY A 909 -7.90 -37.18 -3.67
CA GLY A 909 -7.33 -37.11 -5.00
C GLY A 909 -5.81 -37.08 -4.96
N SER A 910 -5.18 -38.02 -5.67
CA SER A 910 -3.71 -38.01 -5.82
C SER A 910 -3.33 -36.91 -6.81
N ALA A 911 -2.43 -36.01 -6.40
CA ALA A 911 -1.87 -34.96 -7.27
C ALA A 911 -0.44 -35.31 -7.67
N CYS A 912 -0.07 -34.97 -8.91
CA CYS A 912 1.26 -35.17 -9.45
C CYS A 912 1.91 -33.79 -9.68
N GLY A 913 3.13 -33.59 -9.17
CA GLY A 913 3.87 -32.34 -9.36
C GLY A 913 4.79 -32.36 -10.57
N TRP A 914 4.79 -31.32 -11.36
CA TRP A 914 5.71 -31.14 -12.50
C TRP A 914 6.62 -29.95 -12.25
N ARG A 915 7.89 -30.12 -12.60
CA ARG A 915 8.95 -29.13 -12.37
C ARG A 915 9.74 -28.90 -13.65
N VAL A 916 9.91 -27.66 -14.03
CA VAL A 916 10.73 -27.21 -15.18
C VAL A 916 11.93 -26.44 -14.64
N ARG A 917 13.12 -26.74 -15.10
CA ARG A 917 14.34 -25.98 -14.81
C ARG A 917 14.86 -25.32 -16.08
#